data_f4ca723e5600ee8f09a6ebe68ecfc2c8
#
_entry.id   f4ca723e5600ee8f09a6ebe68ecfc2c8
#
_cell.length_a   1.000
_cell.length_b   1.000
_cell.length_c   1.000
_cell.angle_alpha   90.00
_cell.angle_beta   90.00
_cell.angle_gamma   90.00
#
_symmetry.space_group_name_H-M   'P 1'
#
loop_
_entity.id
_entity.type
_entity.pdbx_description
1 polymer ?
#
loop_
_entity_poly.entity_id
_entity_poly.type
_entity_poly.pdbx_seq_one_letter_code
_entity_poly.pdbx_strand_id
1 'polypeptide(L)'
;MNTTISRISALWSAFIAGVLVFGPSFAEQADAADRPNVVWIVSEDNSHHYLRHFFKDGAPAPNIEALAAHGVTFNHAFSNAPVCSVARSTLATGCLGPRIGTQFHRRHTLATLPTGLRMFSAYLRDAGYYTSNNSKTDYNATPSDGVWDESSNSATWRKRSNSDQPFFHMESHAQSHESSLHFSQQVFENEKTTTDPASVKLADYFPDTAKFRYTHARYHDRMAVIDGIVGSTVAKLKEDGLLEDTFVFYFGDHGGVLPRGKGYIYESGLHVPLVVRVPEKWKHLVDRKIGSRAQGFVSFIDFGPTVLNLAGVKVPVQMDGVPFLGEGVSATEVESRDESFGYADRFDEKYEFIRSLRKGKYQYIRYFQPFLPDGLQNNYRYRMLAYNEWRELFHAGKLSSDQLQFFQGKPVEQLFDTEADPHEVNNLADDPGHADVLKDLRARLAAQLRALPDLSFYPESKLIGIMKDPVGFGQRQKAEIAQMADVHDLALLPFSEAKPDIVAALKSENVWLRYSAAMACSAIGKDAESLASVALPLLKDESLVVRVRVAEFLGLINKLDPQSILASVVNETSNPVEAAEALNSIVYFRDCHQPAYAIDASRLKPQTKDDAITRRIDYLNDDPYKTNKVKKPARKKK
;
A
#
# COMPACT_ATOMS: atom_id res chain seq x y z
N MET A 1 71.62 -34.54 -16.57
CA MET A 1 72.95 -33.94 -16.29
C MET A 1 72.81 -33.11 -15.07
N ASN A 2 73.50 -33.59 -14.05
CA ASN A 2 74.11 -32.91 -12.88
C ASN A 2 73.17 -32.04 -12.00
N THR A 3 72.73 -32.58 -10.84
CA THR A 3 73.45 -32.68 -9.52
C THR A 3 73.92 -31.32 -9.01
N THR A 4 73.39 -30.87 -7.85
CA THR A 4 74.18 -30.94 -6.61
C THR A 4 73.31 -30.62 -5.39
N ILE A 5 73.50 -31.45 -4.38
CA ILE A 5 73.02 -31.42 -3.00
C ILE A 5 73.88 -30.44 -2.17
N SER A 6 73.32 -29.71 -1.21
CA SER A 6 74.06 -29.35 0.02
C SER A 6 73.12 -28.94 1.12
N ARG A 7 73.15 -29.53 2.11
CA ARG A 7 72.96 -29.82 3.51
C ARG A 7 73.20 -28.63 4.46
N ILE A 8 72.37 -28.61 5.55
CA ILE A 8 72.63 -28.38 6.98
C ILE A 8 72.62 -26.90 7.43
N SER A 9 71.71 -26.55 8.34
CA SER A 9 71.90 -26.71 9.80
C SER A 9 70.69 -26.25 10.60
N ALA A 10 70.35 -27.01 11.64
CA ALA A 10 69.32 -26.75 12.61
C ALA A 10 69.71 -25.64 13.59
N LEU A 11 68.77 -24.72 13.87
CA LEU A 11 68.84 -23.89 15.08
C LEU A 11 67.46 -23.90 15.74
N TRP A 12 67.40 -24.45 16.91
CA TRP A 12 66.26 -24.43 17.83
C TRP A 12 66.05 -23.00 18.32
N SER A 13 64.87 -22.46 18.13
CA SER A 13 64.39 -21.27 18.85
C SER A 13 63.03 -21.59 19.46
N ALA A 14 62.97 -21.54 20.77
CA ALA A 14 61.78 -21.75 21.56
C ALA A 14 60.73 -20.68 21.24
N PHE A 15 59.57 -21.09 20.74
CA PHE A 15 58.39 -20.22 20.63
C PHE A 15 57.59 -20.34 21.93
N ILE A 16 57.58 -19.26 22.72
CA ILE A 16 56.63 -19.05 23.82
C ILE A 16 55.26 -18.80 23.18
N ALA A 17 54.35 -19.76 23.30
CA ALA A 17 52.97 -19.61 22.93
C ALA A 17 52.26 -18.70 23.94
N GLY A 18 52.14 -17.42 23.60
CA GLY A 18 51.22 -16.51 24.29
C GLY A 18 49.77 -16.87 23.92
N VAL A 19 49.05 -17.47 24.85
CA VAL A 19 47.61 -17.66 24.77
C VAL A 19 46.94 -16.30 24.93
N LEU A 20 46.60 -15.65 23.83
CA LEU A 20 45.64 -14.53 23.82
C LEU A 20 44.27 -15.09 24.15
N VAL A 21 43.85 -14.99 25.39
CA VAL A 21 42.47 -15.20 25.82
C VAL A 21 41.67 -14.03 25.26
N PHE A 22 41.00 -14.26 24.11
CA PHE A 22 39.91 -13.40 23.70
C PHE A 22 38.75 -13.63 24.69
N GLY A 23 38.67 -12.78 25.71
CA GLY A 23 37.44 -12.67 26.49
C GLY A 23 36.29 -12.27 25.58
N PRO A 24 35.07 -12.78 25.81
CA PRO A 24 33.90 -12.30 25.08
C PRO A 24 33.80 -10.79 25.34
N SER A 25 33.88 -9.99 24.28
CA SER A 25 33.52 -8.57 24.32
C SER A 25 32.03 -8.53 24.66
N PHE A 26 31.69 -8.35 25.92
CA PHE A 26 30.36 -7.92 26.32
C PHE A 26 30.22 -6.53 25.75
N ALA A 27 29.46 -6.43 24.62
CA ALA A 27 28.87 -5.16 24.24
C ALA A 27 28.05 -4.73 25.46
N GLU A 28 28.45 -3.63 26.08
CA GLU A 28 27.75 -3.00 27.18
C GLU A 28 26.31 -2.77 26.69
N GLN A 29 25.38 -3.57 27.20
CA GLN A 29 23.97 -3.41 26.91
C GLN A 29 23.57 -2.14 27.64
N ALA A 30 23.41 -1.02 26.91
CA ALA A 30 22.99 0.24 27.48
C ALA A 30 21.79 -0.01 28.38
N ASP A 31 21.81 0.54 29.59
CA ASP A 31 20.76 0.36 30.58
C ASP A 31 19.42 0.77 29.96
N ALA A 32 18.39 -0.06 30.09
CA ALA A 32 17.08 0.21 29.47
C ALA A 32 16.49 1.57 29.90
N ALA A 33 16.89 2.09 31.05
CA ALA A 33 16.51 3.39 31.56
C ALA A 33 17.05 4.59 30.77
N ASP A 34 18.04 4.40 29.87
CA ASP A 34 18.67 5.48 29.10
C ASP A 34 18.33 5.43 27.60
N ARG A 35 17.07 5.20 27.29
CA ARG A 35 16.51 5.13 25.94
C ARG A 35 15.24 5.95 25.80
N PRO A 36 14.98 6.62 24.63
CA PRO A 36 13.80 7.44 24.44
C PRO A 36 12.52 6.62 24.42
N ASN A 37 11.44 7.20 24.93
CA ASN A 37 10.11 6.71 24.65
C ASN A 37 9.67 7.11 23.24
N VAL A 38 8.76 6.31 22.64
CA VAL A 38 8.20 6.62 21.32
C VAL A 38 6.67 6.45 21.36
N VAL A 39 5.95 7.45 20.85
CA VAL A 39 4.51 7.42 20.63
C VAL A 39 4.21 7.63 19.15
N TRP A 40 3.38 6.75 18.60
CA TRP A 40 2.78 6.92 17.28
C TRP A 40 1.30 7.29 17.43
N ILE A 41 0.92 8.46 16.92
CA ILE A 41 -0.47 8.92 16.81
C ILE A 41 -0.87 8.79 15.35
N VAL A 42 -1.66 7.78 15.02
CA VAL A 42 -2.01 7.41 13.66
C VAL A 42 -3.44 7.85 13.35
N SER A 43 -3.62 8.80 12.44
CA SER A 43 -4.94 9.12 11.87
C SER A 43 -5.25 8.15 10.72
N GLU A 44 -6.40 7.47 10.78
CA GLU A 44 -6.78 6.58 9.70
C GLU A 44 -7.22 7.37 8.48
N ASP A 45 -6.86 6.90 7.27
CA ASP A 45 -7.30 7.43 5.98
C ASP A 45 -7.00 8.95 5.81
N ASN A 46 -5.76 9.39 6.04
CA ASN A 46 -5.41 10.82 5.99
C ASN A 46 -4.22 11.10 5.05
N SER A 47 -4.45 11.92 4.04
CA SER A 47 -3.43 12.42 3.12
C SER A 47 -2.92 13.80 3.56
N HIS A 48 -1.70 14.14 3.13
CA HIS A 48 -1.12 15.47 3.32
C HIS A 48 -2.01 16.60 2.76
N HIS A 49 -2.83 16.34 1.75
CA HIS A 49 -3.76 17.31 1.16
C HIS A 49 -4.80 17.87 2.13
N TYR A 50 -5.11 17.16 3.22
CA TYR A 50 -6.23 17.52 4.09
C TYR A 50 -5.83 18.29 5.34
N LEU A 51 -4.54 18.59 5.51
CA LEU A 51 -4.03 19.40 6.62
C LEU A 51 -3.33 20.66 6.09
N ARG A 52 -3.76 21.83 6.55
CA ARG A 52 -3.22 23.13 6.11
C ARG A 52 -1.71 23.24 6.36
N HIS A 53 -1.18 22.55 7.33
CA HIS A 53 0.27 22.50 7.57
C HIS A 53 1.07 21.98 6.36
N PHE A 54 0.47 21.12 5.54
CA PHE A 54 1.09 20.51 4.35
C PHE A 54 0.54 21.05 3.04
N PHE A 55 -0.75 21.33 2.97
CA PHE A 55 -1.43 21.78 1.75
C PHE A 55 -2.36 22.95 2.06
N LYS A 56 -2.23 24.04 1.31
CA LYS A 56 -2.90 25.34 1.59
C LYS A 56 -4.41 25.26 1.79
N ASP A 57 -5.07 24.35 1.09
CA ASP A 57 -6.53 24.17 1.10
C ASP A 57 -7.02 23.13 2.14
N GLY A 58 -6.10 22.56 2.93
CA GLY A 58 -6.41 21.63 3.99
C GLY A 58 -7.02 22.27 5.26
N ALA A 59 -7.55 21.44 6.14
CA ALA A 59 -8.13 21.87 7.42
C ALA A 59 -7.05 22.44 8.36
N PRO A 60 -7.36 23.45 9.17
CA PRO A 60 -6.49 23.92 10.23
C PRO A 60 -6.30 22.84 11.31
N ALA A 61 -5.08 22.71 11.82
CA ALA A 61 -4.69 21.70 12.80
C ALA A 61 -3.67 22.28 13.80
N PRO A 62 -4.09 23.18 14.73
CA PRO A 62 -3.19 23.93 15.58
C PRO A 62 -2.35 23.06 16.53
N ASN A 63 -2.84 21.90 16.99
CA ASN A 63 -2.07 21.00 17.85
C ASN A 63 -0.99 20.24 17.05
N ILE A 64 -1.29 19.85 15.80
CA ILE A 64 -0.31 19.24 14.89
C ILE A 64 0.73 20.30 14.48
N GLU A 65 0.32 21.54 14.21
CA GLU A 65 1.21 22.67 13.92
C GLU A 65 2.13 22.97 15.13
N ALA A 66 1.60 22.90 16.36
CA ALA A 66 2.38 23.04 17.59
C ALA A 66 3.37 21.87 17.78
N LEU A 67 2.96 20.63 17.44
CA LEU A 67 3.85 19.47 17.43
C LEU A 67 5.03 19.69 16.47
N ALA A 68 4.76 20.20 15.26
CA ALA A 68 5.74 20.51 14.24
C ALA A 68 6.74 21.60 14.67
N ALA A 69 6.28 22.62 15.39
CA ALA A 69 7.13 23.70 15.92
C ALA A 69 8.21 23.18 16.88
N HIS A 70 7.96 22.04 17.54
CA HIS A 70 8.87 21.37 18.46
C HIS A 70 9.52 20.11 17.85
N GLY A 71 9.55 19.97 16.50
CA GLY A 71 10.02 18.77 15.85
C GLY A 71 10.50 19.00 14.43
N VAL A 72 10.32 17.99 13.59
CA VAL A 72 10.60 18.02 12.15
C VAL A 72 9.36 17.63 11.39
N THR A 73 9.02 18.42 10.36
CA THR A 73 8.00 18.06 9.37
C THR A 73 8.66 17.39 8.17
N PHE A 74 8.21 16.23 7.77
CA PHE A 74 8.64 15.57 6.54
C PHE A 74 7.64 15.89 5.43
N ASN A 75 8.07 16.65 4.42
CA ASN A 75 7.19 17.07 3.34
C ASN A 75 6.83 15.93 2.39
N HIS A 76 7.68 14.91 2.29
CA HIS A 76 7.51 13.77 1.38
C HIS A 76 7.56 12.45 2.15
N ALA A 77 6.44 12.12 2.81
CA ALA A 77 6.26 10.85 3.50
C ALA A 77 5.20 10.00 2.77
N PHE A 78 5.51 8.73 2.48
CA PHE A 78 4.67 7.87 1.65
C PHE A 78 4.32 6.55 2.35
N SER A 79 3.03 6.16 2.25
CA SER A 79 2.61 4.79 2.50
C SER A 79 2.82 3.98 1.23
N ASN A 80 3.65 3.00 1.19
CA ASN A 80 3.92 2.24 -0.04
C ASN A 80 2.66 1.62 -0.68
N ALA A 81 1.53 1.57 0.03
CA ALA A 81 0.24 1.08 -0.45
C ALA A 81 -0.92 1.93 0.07
N PRO A 82 -2.00 2.15 -0.74
CA PRO A 82 -3.08 3.08 -0.40
C PRO A 82 -4.21 2.44 0.43
N VAL A 83 -3.92 1.41 1.25
CA VAL A 83 -4.95 0.69 2.01
C VAL A 83 -4.43 0.12 3.33
N CYS A 84 -5.29 0.13 4.36
CA CYS A 84 -4.94 -0.11 5.76
C CYS A 84 -4.08 -1.35 6.01
N SER A 85 -4.57 -2.57 5.71
CA SER A 85 -3.87 -3.79 6.11
C SER A 85 -2.53 -3.98 5.40
N VAL A 86 -2.41 -3.48 4.17
CA VAL A 86 -1.18 -3.54 3.38
C VAL A 86 -0.17 -2.53 3.94
N ALA A 87 -0.56 -1.27 4.10
CA ALA A 87 0.27 -0.21 4.66
C ALA A 87 0.72 -0.53 6.10
N ARG A 88 -0.20 -1.03 6.95
CA ARG A 88 0.12 -1.43 8.33
C ARG A 88 1.05 -2.62 8.41
N SER A 89 0.97 -3.57 7.46
CA SER A 89 1.93 -4.66 7.36
C SER A 89 3.33 -4.15 6.99
N THR A 90 3.41 -3.17 6.10
CA THR A 90 4.67 -2.50 5.73
C THR A 90 5.26 -1.76 6.94
N LEU A 91 4.45 -0.96 7.67
CA LEU A 91 4.89 -0.29 8.91
C LEU A 91 5.43 -1.27 9.94
N ALA A 92 4.71 -2.39 10.17
CA ALA A 92 5.07 -3.35 11.20
C ALA A 92 6.33 -4.17 10.87
N THR A 93 6.58 -4.44 9.59
CA THR A 93 7.66 -5.34 9.15
C THR A 93 8.88 -4.62 8.58
N GLY A 94 8.75 -3.34 8.19
CA GLY A 94 9.78 -2.61 7.45
C GLY A 94 10.06 -3.20 6.07
N CYS A 95 9.08 -3.89 5.46
CA CYS A 95 9.25 -4.63 4.21
C CYS A 95 8.16 -4.29 3.20
N LEU A 96 8.51 -4.31 1.91
CA LEU A 96 7.57 -4.16 0.81
C LEU A 96 6.61 -5.36 0.73
N GLY A 97 5.31 -5.07 0.73
CA GLY A 97 4.26 -6.10 0.72
C GLY A 97 4.38 -7.12 -0.42
N PRO A 98 4.66 -6.72 -1.68
CA PRO A 98 4.84 -7.65 -2.79
C PRO A 98 5.96 -8.66 -2.59
N ARG A 99 7.02 -8.31 -1.84
CA ARG A 99 8.14 -9.22 -1.54
C ARG A 99 7.80 -10.26 -0.48
N ILE A 100 7.04 -9.85 0.54
CA ILE A 100 6.74 -10.72 1.69
C ILE A 100 5.32 -11.32 1.64
N GLY A 101 4.59 -11.07 0.55
CA GLY A 101 3.27 -11.62 0.33
C GLY A 101 2.15 -10.94 1.11
N THR A 102 2.25 -9.66 1.47
CA THR A 102 1.23 -8.92 2.25
C THR A 102 0.47 -7.86 1.45
N GLN A 103 0.59 -7.84 0.13
CA GLN A 103 0.13 -6.79 -0.77
C GLN A 103 -1.39 -6.73 -1.03
N PHE A 104 -2.15 -7.78 -0.74
CA PHE A 104 -3.61 -7.80 -0.95
C PHE A 104 -4.36 -7.37 0.32
N HIS A 105 -5.31 -6.45 0.20
CA HIS A 105 -6.06 -5.96 1.36
C HIS A 105 -6.84 -7.07 2.06
N ARG A 106 -6.60 -7.26 3.37
CA ARG A 106 -7.24 -8.31 4.20
C ARG A 106 -7.26 -9.63 3.48
N ARG A 107 -6.08 -10.04 3.08
CA ARG A 107 -5.88 -11.22 2.24
C ARG A 107 -6.50 -12.49 2.85
N HIS A 108 -6.81 -13.45 1.98
CA HIS A 108 -7.47 -14.68 2.34
C HIS A 108 -6.63 -15.56 3.31
N THR A 109 -5.31 -15.55 3.16
CA THR A 109 -4.38 -16.29 4.03
C THR A 109 -3.23 -15.38 4.46
N LEU A 110 -2.97 -15.29 5.77
CA LEU A 110 -1.88 -14.48 6.30
C LEU A 110 -0.52 -15.03 5.86
N ALA A 111 0.41 -14.13 5.55
CA ALA A 111 1.77 -14.48 5.20
C ALA A 111 2.57 -14.84 6.46
N THR A 112 3.38 -15.89 6.38
CA THR A 112 4.39 -16.20 7.41
C THR A 112 5.65 -15.41 7.10
N LEU A 113 6.14 -14.65 8.06
CA LEU A 113 7.39 -13.92 7.93
C LEU A 113 8.58 -14.89 7.88
N PRO A 114 9.64 -14.60 7.11
CA PRO A 114 10.81 -15.47 7.02
C PRO A 114 11.55 -15.53 8.35
N THR A 115 12.30 -16.61 8.57
CA THR A 115 13.15 -16.78 9.76
C THR A 115 14.06 -15.57 9.95
N GLY A 116 14.11 -15.03 11.16
CA GLY A 116 14.92 -13.86 11.53
C GLY A 116 14.26 -12.51 11.26
N LEU A 117 13.07 -12.47 10.64
CA LEU A 117 12.25 -11.27 10.53
C LEU A 117 11.02 -11.37 11.44
N ARG A 118 10.85 -10.37 12.30
CA ARG A 118 9.65 -10.17 13.13
C ARG A 118 9.11 -8.75 12.91
N MET A 119 7.93 -8.48 13.39
CA MET A 119 7.42 -7.11 13.46
C MET A 119 8.32 -6.29 14.40
N PHE A 120 8.61 -5.03 14.05
CA PHE A 120 9.68 -4.25 14.71
C PHE A 120 9.46 -4.08 16.22
N SER A 121 8.21 -4.00 16.69
CA SER A 121 7.91 -3.88 18.11
C SER A 121 8.34 -5.11 18.95
N ALA A 122 8.47 -6.29 18.34
CA ALA A 122 9.00 -7.46 19.02
C ALA A 122 10.50 -7.31 19.36
N TYR A 123 11.27 -6.64 18.51
CA TYR A 123 12.68 -6.34 18.81
C TYR A 123 12.81 -5.28 19.92
N LEU A 124 11.87 -4.32 19.99
CA LEU A 124 11.83 -3.36 21.09
C LEU A 124 11.56 -4.06 22.43
N ARG A 125 10.64 -5.04 22.46
CA ARG A 125 10.39 -5.83 23.67
C ARG A 125 11.63 -6.59 24.13
N ASP A 126 12.32 -7.23 23.19
CA ASP A 126 13.60 -7.92 23.52
C ASP A 126 14.64 -6.95 24.07
N ALA A 127 14.58 -5.68 23.69
CA ALA A 127 15.44 -4.61 24.19
C ALA A 127 14.93 -3.98 25.52
N GLY A 128 13.87 -4.52 26.12
CA GLY A 128 13.35 -4.08 27.40
C GLY A 128 12.25 -3.02 27.37
N TYR A 129 11.77 -2.63 26.18
CA TYR A 129 10.63 -1.71 26.05
C TYR A 129 9.31 -2.36 26.48
N TYR A 130 8.43 -1.58 27.10
CA TYR A 130 7.02 -1.90 27.16
C TYR A 130 6.35 -1.48 25.86
N THR A 131 5.67 -2.40 25.18
CA THR A 131 5.02 -2.14 23.90
C THR A 131 3.50 -2.22 24.01
N SER A 132 2.80 -1.15 23.61
CA SER A 132 1.33 -1.12 23.69
C SER A 132 0.69 -0.56 22.44
N ASN A 133 -0.47 -1.11 22.05
CA ASN A 133 -1.24 -0.74 20.86
C ASN A 133 -2.72 -0.51 21.18
N ASN A 134 -3.23 0.66 20.88
CA ASN A 134 -4.63 1.02 21.00
C ASN A 134 -5.26 1.21 19.60
N SER A 135 -5.99 0.28 19.05
CA SER A 135 -6.01 -1.18 19.27
C SER A 135 -5.91 -1.88 17.91
N LYS A 136 -5.87 -1.06 16.82
CA LYS A 136 -5.92 -1.56 15.45
C LYS A 136 -4.56 -2.17 15.06
N THR A 137 -4.58 -3.43 14.66
CA THR A 137 -3.45 -4.14 14.07
C THR A 137 -3.61 -4.27 12.55
N ASP A 138 -4.65 -4.96 12.08
CA ASP A 138 -5.02 -5.13 10.67
C ASP A 138 -3.83 -5.64 9.80
N TYR A 139 -3.05 -6.61 10.34
CA TYR A 139 -1.87 -7.12 9.64
C TYR A 139 -2.22 -8.24 8.66
N ASN A 140 -1.57 -8.24 7.48
CA ASN A 140 -1.63 -9.32 6.48
C ASN A 140 -0.57 -10.41 6.71
N ALA A 141 0.29 -10.25 7.71
CA ALA A 141 1.24 -11.26 8.16
C ALA A 141 0.80 -11.84 9.50
N THR A 142 1.13 -13.11 9.74
CA THR A 142 0.94 -13.74 11.05
C THR A 142 1.85 -13.04 12.06
N PRO A 143 1.30 -12.43 13.12
CA PRO A 143 2.13 -11.85 14.16
C PRO A 143 2.98 -12.93 14.82
N SER A 144 4.27 -12.66 15.01
CA SER A 144 5.12 -13.47 15.86
C SER A 144 4.76 -13.26 17.33
N ASP A 145 5.10 -14.21 18.19
CA ASP A 145 4.99 -14.03 19.64
C ASP A 145 5.77 -12.79 20.07
N GLY A 146 5.24 -12.08 21.05
CA GLY A 146 5.93 -10.93 21.62
C GLY A 146 5.87 -9.63 20.82
N VAL A 147 4.90 -9.45 19.92
CA VAL A 147 4.72 -8.18 19.20
C VAL A 147 4.25 -7.05 20.13
N TRP A 148 3.32 -7.33 21.05
CA TRP A 148 2.77 -6.37 22.01
C TRP A 148 2.72 -6.96 23.42
N ASP A 149 3.03 -6.14 24.45
CA ASP A 149 2.69 -6.47 25.83
C ASP A 149 1.19 -6.29 26.07
N GLU A 150 0.62 -5.25 25.46
CA GLU A 150 -0.84 -5.03 25.47
C GLU A 150 -1.32 -4.51 24.10
N SER A 151 -2.37 -5.14 23.56
CA SER A 151 -3.09 -4.65 22.38
C SER A 151 -4.59 -4.68 22.66
N SER A 152 -5.16 -3.52 23.01
CA SER A 152 -6.58 -3.37 23.39
C SER A 152 -7.03 -1.92 23.26
N ASN A 153 -8.35 -1.67 23.30
CA ASN A 153 -8.89 -0.32 23.29
C ASN A 153 -8.50 0.51 24.54
N SER A 154 -7.98 -0.13 25.57
CA SER A 154 -7.53 0.50 26.82
C SER A 154 -6.01 0.45 27.00
N ALA A 155 -5.27 0.00 25.98
CA ALA A 155 -3.81 -0.04 26.02
C ALA A 155 -3.24 1.39 26.16
N THR A 156 -2.24 1.52 27.01
CA THR A 156 -1.57 2.80 27.27
C THR A 156 -0.21 2.55 27.91
N TRP A 157 0.74 3.48 27.73
CA TRP A 157 2.05 3.45 28.41
C TRP A 157 1.94 3.48 29.93
N ARG A 158 0.85 3.99 30.50
CA ARG A 158 0.60 4.09 31.96
C ARG A 158 0.42 2.73 32.64
N LYS A 159 0.24 1.65 31.86
CA LYS A 159 0.10 0.28 32.40
C LYS A 159 1.41 -0.50 32.54
N ARG A 160 2.54 0.08 32.15
CA ARG A 160 3.81 -0.55 32.40
C ARG A 160 4.07 -0.73 33.90
N SER A 161 4.64 -1.85 34.28
CA SER A 161 4.85 -2.21 35.69
C SER A 161 5.95 -1.40 36.38
N ASN A 162 6.91 -0.88 35.58
CA ASN A 162 8.01 -0.02 36.04
C ASN A 162 7.91 1.34 35.31
N SER A 163 7.83 2.45 36.07
CA SER A 163 7.76 3.81 35.53
C SER A 163 9.01 4.21 34.73
N ASP A 164 10.17 3.63 35.03
CA ASP A 164 11.43 3.92 34.38
C ASP A 164 11.65 3.09 33.12
N GLN A 165 10.78 2.09 32.85
CA GLN A 165 10.85 1.27 31.65
C GLN A 165 10.51 2.12 30.43
N PRO A 166 11.37 2.19 29.39
CA PRO A 166 11.04 2.86 28.16
C PRO A 166 9.87 2.18 27.46
N PHE A 167 9.09 2.93 26.69
CA PHE A 167 7.93 2.38 26.01
C PHE A 167 7.82 2.79 24.55
N PHE A 168 7.18 1.92 23.78
CA PHE A 168 6.62 2.21 22.47
C PHE A 168 5.11 2.09 22.56
N HIS A 169 4.40 3.17 22.29
CA HIS A 169 2.93 3.20 22.27
C HIS A 169 2.41 3.62 20.90
N MET A 170 1.49 2.83 20.32
CA MET A 170 0.79 3.18 19.10
C MET A 170 -0.70 3.35 19.40
N GLU A 171 -1.28 4.47 18.99
CA GLU A 171 -2.72 4.70 19.01
C GLU A 171 -3.23 5.03 17.61
N SER A 172 -4.31 4.38 17.20
CA SER A 172 -4.95 4.56 15.90
C SER A 172 -6.35 5.13 16.06
N HIS A 173 -6.63 6.21 15.33
CA HIS A 173 -7.85 7.00 15.48
C HIS A 173 -8.73 6.91 14.23
N ALA A 174 -9.87 6.23 14.37
CA ALA A 174 -10.82 5.96 13.29
C ALA A 174 -11.82 7.11 13.02
N GLN A 175 -11.64 8.27 13.65
CA GLN A 175 -12.51 9.42 13.45
C GLN A 175 -12.45 9.96 12.03
N SER A 176 -11.30 9.81 11.37
CA SER A 176 -11.07 10.16 9.95
C SER A 176 -11.28 9.00 8.98
N HIS A 177 -11.52 7.77 9.47
CA HIS A 177 -11.73 6.59 8.64
C HIS A 177 -12.93 6.73 7.69
N GLU A 178 -12.91 6.08 6.52
CA GLU A 178 -13.94 6.15 5.47
C GLU A 178 -15.37 5.97 5.99
N SER A 179 -15.58 5.10 6.98
CA SER A 179 -16.89 4.90 7.60
C SER A 179 -17.48 6.17 8.25
N SER A 180 -16.67 7.17 8.58
CA SER A 180 -17.14 8.46 9.12
C SER A 180 -17.87 9.31 8.07
N LEU A 181 -17.67 8.98 6.78
CA LEU A 181 -18.32 9.62 5.64
C LEU A 181 -19.44 8.76 5.02
N HIS A 182 -19.77 7.59 5.61
CA HIS A 182 -20.93 6.78 5.23
C HIS A 182 -22.20 7.26 5.93
N PHE A 183 -22.52 8.53 5.77
CA PHE A 183 -23.74 9.12 6.32
C PHE A 183 -24.93 8.90 5.37
N SER A 184 -26.14 8.91 5.96
CA SER A 184 -27.39 8.74 5.18
C SER A 184 -27.81 10.04 4.52
N GLN A 185 -28.72 9.95 3.55
CA GLN A 185 -29.36 11.10 2.92
C GLN A 185 -30.03 12.01 3.97
N GLN A 186 -30.68 11.43 5.00
CA GLN A 186 -31.29 12.19 6.10
C GLN A 186 -30.27 13.01 6.88
N VAL A 187 -29.06 12.47 7.12
CA VAL A 187 -27.97 13.21 7.77
C VAL A 187 -27.52 14.37 6.91
N PHE A 188 -27.34 14.16 5.61
CA PHE A 188 -26.97 15.22 4.66
C PHE A 188 -27.99 16.38 4.65
N GLU A 189 -29.28 16.06 4.72
CA GLU A 189 -30.36 17.05 4.66
C GLU A 189 -30.58 17.81 5.98
N ASN A 190 -30.30 17.19 7.13
CA ASN A 190 -30.71 17.73 8.42
C ASN A 190 -29.54 18.12 9.36
N GLU A 191 -28.33 17.60 9.13
CA GLU A 191 -27.17 17.93 9.96
C GLU A 191 -26.27 18.95 9.24
N LYS A 192 -25.84 19.98 9.96
CA LYS A 192 -24.87 20.95 9.47
C LYS A 192 -23.47 20.53 9.86
N THR A 193 -22.49 20.79 8.99
CA THR A 193 -21.07 20.71 9.31
C THR A 193 -20.62 21.96 10.04
N THR A 194 -19.57 21.86 10.86
CA THR A 194 -18.91 23.02 11.49
C THR A 194 -18.16 23.83 10.44
N THR A 195 -17.45 23.12 9.54
CA THR A 195 -16.83 23.75 8.37
C THR A 195 -17.91 24.12 7.36
N ASP A 196 -17.88 25.35 6.86
CA ASP A 196 -18.81 25.80 5.80
C ASP A 196 -18.52 25.04 4.48
N PRO A 197 -19.49 24.30 3.93
CA PRO A 197 -19.31 23.63 2.64
C PRO A 197 -18.95 24.55 1.48
N ALA A 198 -19.32 25.83 1.54
CA ALA A 198 -18.96 26.82 0.53
C ALA A 198 -17.48 27.21 0.57
N SER A 199 -16.81 27.05 1.72
CA SER A 199 -15.40 27.41 1.92
C SER A 199 -14.40 26.35 1.44
N VAL A 200 -14.83 25.08 1.27
CA VAL A 200 -13.93 24.01 0.87
C VAL A 200 -13.52 24.12 -0.59
N LYS A 201 -12.28 23.77 -0.89
CA LYS A 201 -11.78 23.63 -2.25
C LYS A 201 -11.84 22.16 -2.66
N LEU A 202 -12.46 21.91 -3.80
CA LEU A 202 -12.56 20.59 -4.39
C LEU A 202 -11.41 20.43 -5.41
N ALA A 203 -10.88 19.20 -5.51
CA ALA A 203 -9.98 18.84 -6.61
C ALA A 203 -10.74 18.90 -7.95
N ASP A 204 -10.04 19.21 -9.04
CA ASP A 204 -10.64 19.44 -10.37
C ASP A 204 -11.40 18.23 -10.90
N TYR A 205 -11.01 17.03 -10.48
CA TYR A 205 -11.70 15.79 -10.85
C TYR A 205 -13.01 15.52 -10.07
N PHE A 206 -13.36 16.35 -9.08
CA PHE A 206 -14.63 16.19 -8.36
C PHE A 206 -15.77 17.01 -9.00
N PRO A 207 -16.98 16.45 -9.10
CA PRO A 207 -18.16 17.28 -9.40
C PRO A 207 -18.39 18.30 -8.29
N ASP A 208 -18.55 19.56 -8.67
CA ASP A 208 -18.87 20.63 -7.72
C ASP A 208 -20.36 20.61 -7.38
N THR A 209 -20.74 19.74 -6.44
CA THR A 209 -22.10 19.58 -5.96
C THR A 209 -22.22 19.81 -4.46
N ALA A 210 -23.44 20.04 -3.98
CA ALA A 210 -23.70 20.20 -2.55
C ALA A 210 -23.25 18.97 -1.73
N LYS A 211 -23.40 17.75 -2.28
CA LYS A 211 -22.96 16.52 -1.59
C LYS A 211 -21.44 16.41 -1.51
N PHE A 212 -20.72 16.71 -2.59
CA PHE A 212 -19.26 16.72 -2.56
C PHE A 212 -18.72 17.78 -1.59
N ARG A 213 -19.26 19.00 -1.63
CA ARG A 213 -18.88 20.06 -0.69
C ARG A 213 -19.18 19.70 0.76
N TYR A 214 -20.36 19.16 1.06
CA TYR A 214 -20.73 18.68 2.39
C TYR A 214 -19.80 17.54 2.86
N THR A 215 -19.49 16.57 2.00
CA THR A 215 -18.59 15.46 2.31
C THR A 215 -17.19 15.97 2.68
N HIS A 216 -16.66 16.96 1.95
CA HIS A 216 -15.37 17.58 2.25
C HIS A 216 -15.39 18.37 3.54
N ALA A 217 -16.42 19.21 3.75
CA ALA A 217 -16.59 19.98 4.98
C ALA A 217 -16.67 19.05 6.20
N ARG A 218 -17.45 17.97 6.10
CA ARG A 218 -17.53 16.94 7.14
C ARG A 218 -16.19 16.26 7.41
N TYR A 219 -15.38 16.05 6.37
CA TYR A 219 -14.04 15.49 6.57
C TYR A 219 -13.10 16.48 7.25
N HIS A 220 -13.15 17.78 6.95
CA HIS A 220 -12.43 18.82 7.69
C HIS A 220 -12.83 18.83 9.19
N ASP A 221 -14.11 18.65 9.50
CA ASP A 221 -14.56 18.51 10.89
C ASP A 221 -13.95 17.27 11.57
N ARG A 222 -13.73 16.16 10.81
CA ARG A 222 -13.02 14.97 11.34
C ARG A 222 -11.54 15.26 11.59
N MET A 223 -10.89 16.06 10.74
CA MET A 223 -9.51 16.49 10.98
C MET A 223 -9.38 17.34 12.24
N ALA A 224 -10.34 18.23 12.52
CA ALA A 224 -10.37 18.99 13.77
C ALA A 224 -10.49 18.09 15.02
N VAL A 225 -11.25 16.99 14.93
CA VAL A 225 -11.33 15.98 16.02
C VAL A 225 -9.98 15.27 16.19
N ILE A 226 -9.33 14.87 15.10
CA ILE A 226 -8.00 14.25 15.13
C ILE A 226 -6.98 15.20 15.76
N ASP A 227 -6.97 16.46 15.36
CA ASP A 227 -6.09 17.47 15.94
C ASP A 227 -6.27 17.63 17.46
N GLY A 228 -7.52 17.65 17.93
CA GLY A 228 -7.84 17.66 19.36
C GLY A 228 -7.31 16.42 20.11
N ILE A 229 -7.31 15.25 19.46
CA ILE A 229 -6.75 14.02 20.03
C ILE A 229 -5.22 14.14 20.15
N VAL A 230 -4.53 14.67 19.13
CA VAL A 230 -3.09 14.92 19.20
C VAL A 230 -2.75 15.82 20.39
N GLY A 231 -3.49 16.93 20.55
CA GLY A 231 -3.33 17.82 21.71
C GLY A 231 -3.55 17.10 23.06
N SER A 232 -4.55 16.22 23.13
CA SER A 232 -4.84 15.45 24.35
C SER A 232 -3.73 14.45 24.69
N THR A 233 -3.15 13.77 23.70
CA THR A 233 -2.05 12.83 23.91
C THR A 233 -0.78 13.55 24.37
N VAL A 234 -0.45 14.68 23.75
CA VAL A 234 0.67 15.54 24.21
C VAL A 234 0.46 16.04 25.63
N ALA A 235 -0.76 16.46 25.98
CA ALA A 235 -1.09 16.90 27.35
C ALA A 235 -0.90 15.78 28.38
N LYS A 236 -1.32 14.54 28.07
CA LYS A 236 -1.08 13.36 28.94
C LYS A 236 0.41 13.07 29.15
N LEU A 237 1.22 13.14 28.09
CA LEU A 237 2.68 12.95 28.22
C LEU A 237 3.30 14.04 29.11
N LYS A 238 2.83 15.28 28.97
CA LYS A 238 3.28 16.40 29.81
C LYS A 238 2.85 16.22 31.28
N GLU A 239 1.62 15.80 31.54
CA GLU A 239 1.10 15.49 32.88
C GLU A 239 1.93 14.40 33.56
N ASP A 240 2.32 13.36 32.82
CA ASP A 240 3.14 12.26 33.31
C ASP A 240 4.63 12.62 33.45
N GLY A 241 5.05 13.84 33.08
CA GLY A 241 6.46 14.26 33.09
C GLY A 241 7.33 13.59 32.01
N LEU A 242 6.71 12.98 30.98
CA LEU A 242 7.39 12.16 29.98
C LEU A 242 7.60 12.87 28.63
N LEU A 243 7.04 14.07 28.45
CA LEU A 243 7.05 14.74 27.14
C LEU A 243 8.46 15.03 26.62
N GLU A 244 9.40 15.40 27.51
CA GLU A 244 10.79 15.73 27.14
C GLU A 244 11.70 14.48 27.05
N ASP A 245 11.09 13.29 27.19
CA ASP A 245 11.74 12.00 27.03
C ASP A 245 11.10 11.14 25.93
N THR A 246 10.11 11.72 25.19
CA THR A 246 9.27 10.99 24.24
C THR A 246 9.29 11.60 22.85
N PHE A 247 9.74 10.83 21.84
CA PHE A 247 9.45 11.14 20.44
C PHE A 247 7.98 10.92 20.15
N VAL A 248 7.29 11.92 19.55
CA VAL A 248 5.90 11.79 19.14
C VAL A 248 5.78 11.92 17.63
N PHE A 249 5.38 10.85 16.99
CA PHE A 249 5.11 10.78 15.55
C PHE A 249 3.62 10.96 15.32
N TYR A 250 3.24 11.90 14.47
CA TYR A 250 1.89 12.03 13.92
C TYR A 250 1.93 11.72 12.42
N PHE A 251 1.09 10.79 11.95
CA PHE A 251 1.00 10.47 10.52
C PHE A 251 -0.33 9.78 10.17
N GLY A 252 -0.67 9.73 8.84
CA GLY A 252 -1.78 8.93 8.32
C GLY A 252 -1.34 7.48 8.07
N ASP A 253 -2.23 6.48 8.25
CA ASP A 253 -1.89 5.06 7.97
C ASP A 253 -1.83 4.73 6.46
N HIS A 254 -2.39 5.55 5.64
CA HIS A 254 -2.27 5.72 4.18
C HIS A 254 -2.98 7.01 3.79
N GLY A 255 -3.11 7.28 2.48
CA GLY A 255 -3.74 8.50 2.01
C GLY A 255 -5.24 8.60 2.31
N GLY A 256 -5.83 9.68 1.87
CA GLY A 256 -7.13 10.16 2.32
C GLY A 256 -8.34 9.35 1.88
N VAL A 257 -9.42 9.55 2.59
CA VAL A 257 -10.68 8.83 2.43
C VAL A 257 -11.59 9.38 1.32
N LEU A 258 -11.40 10.64 0.95
CA LEU A 258 -12.22 11.24 -0.10
C LEU A 258 -12.03 10.50 -1.43
N PRO A 259 -13.02 10.55 -2.34
CA PRO A 259 -12.95 9.80 -3.59
C PRO A 259 -11.62 9.97 -4.33
N ARG A 260 -11.08 8.90 -4.91
CA ARG A 260 -9.77 8.77 -5.55
C ARG A 260 -8.57 8.83 -4.57
N GLY A 261 -8.78 8.74 -3.25
CA GLY A 261 -7.72 8.63 -2.23
C GLY A 261 -7.45 7.16 -1.85
N LYS A 262 -8.07 6.69 -0.74
CA LYS A 262 -7.92 5.31 -0.23
C LYS A 262 -8.14 4.26 -1.31
N GLY A 263 -7.17 3.34 -1.48
CA GLY A 263 -7.16 2.25 -2.46
C GLY A 263 -6.76 2.66 -3.86
N TYR A 264 -6.37 3.91 -4.10
CA TYR A 264 -5.87 4.39 -5.38
C TYR A 264 -4.42 4.84 -5.27
N ILE A 265 -3.65 4.60 -6.32
CA ILE A 265 -2.19 4.74 -6.37
C ILE A 265 -1.68 6.19 -6.44
N TYR A 266 -2.56 7.16 -6.48
CA TYR A 266 -2.23 8.57 -6.62
C TYR A 266 -1.64 9.19 -5.34
N GLU A 267 -1.09 10.40 -5.42
CA GLU A 267 -0.61 11.19 -4.27
C GLU A 267 -1.66 11.24 -3.15
N SER A 268 -2.93 11.43 -3.49
CA SER A 268 -4.04 11.41 -2.53
C SER A 268 -4.20 10.10 -1.77
N GLY A 269 -3.71 9.00 -2.32
CA GLY A 269 -3.75 7.65 -1.72
C GLY A 269 -2.45 7.23 -1.02
N LEU A 270 -1.30 7.78 -1.44
CA LEU A 270 0.01 7.36 -0.94
C LEU A 270 0.71 8.41 -0.07
N HIS A 271 0.57 9.69 -0.37
CA HIS A 271 1.29 10.76 0.30
C HIS A 271 0.59 11.12 1.62
N VAL A 272 1.25 10.81 2.75
CA VAL A 272 0.72 11.00 4.09
C VAL A 272 1.36 12.21 4.80
N PRO A 273 0.67 12.86 5.73
CA PRO A 273 1.30 13.83 6.61
C PRO A 273 2.27 13.11 7.56
N LEU A 274 3.41 13.70 7.86
CA LEU A 274 4.34 13.22 8.89
C LEU A 274 4.96 14.38 9.64
N VAL A 275 4.73 14.42 10.95
CA VAL A 275 5.40 15.30 11.89
C VAL A 275 6.02 14.44 12.99
N VAL A 276 7.28 14.69 13.33
CA VAL A 276 7.97 14.04 14.45
C VAL A 276 8.40 15.09 15.45
N ARG A 277 7.73 15.16 16.61
CA ARG A 277 8.20 15.97 17.74
C ARG A 277 9.46 15.35 18.31
N VAL A 278 10.46 16.19 18.55
CA VAL A 278 11.76 15.79 19.09
C VAL A 278 11.85 16.21 20.56
N PRO A 279 12.03 15.27 21.49
CA PRO A 279 12.18 15.61 22.91
C PRO A 279 13.56 16.25 23.19
N GLU A 280 13.62 17.21 24.10
CA GLU A 280 14.84 17.97 24.39
C GLU A 280 16.00 17.05 24.86
N LYS A 281 15.69 16.05 25.68
CA LYS A 281 16.69 15.08 26.18
C LYS A 281 17.39 14.32 25.04
N TRP A 282 16.69 14.05 23.94
CA TRP A 282 17.16 13.20 22.84
C TRP A 282 17.40 13.95 21.53
N LYS A 283 17.47 15.30 21.58
CA LYS A 283 17.68 16.10 20.36
C LYS A 283 18.98 15.79 19.62
N HIS A 284 19.98 15.24 20.30
CA HIS A 284 21.26 14.85 19.71
C HIS A 284 21.12 13.66 18.71
N LEU A 285 20.01 12.91 18.76
CA LEU A 285 19.67 11.86 17.79
C LEU A 285 19.06 12.40 16.48
N VAL A 286 18.94 13.73 16.35
CA VAL A 286 18.29 14.36 15.19
C VAL A 286 19.22 15.42 14.61
N ASP A 287 19.87 15.12 13.50
CA ASP A 287 20.76 16.04 12.77
C ASP A 287 19.96 17.09 11.98
N ARG A 288 19.03 17.79 12.66
CA ARG A 288 18.20 18.84 12.04
C ARG A 288 17.83 19.91 13.06
N LYS A 289 17.63 21.15 12.54
CA LYS A 289 17.07 22.22 13.36
C LYS A 289 15.64 21.90 13.74
N ILE A 290 15.30 22.02 15.01
CA ILE A 290 13.92 21.89 15.49
C ILE A 290 13.04 22.97 14.85
N GLY A 291 11.82 22.61 14.44
CA GLY A 291 10.89 23.43 13.67
C GLY A 291 11.19 23.46 12.16
N SER A 292 12.16 22.67 11.67
CA SER A 292 12.50 22.60 10.24
C SER A 292 11.60 21.64 9.45
N ARG A 293 11.70 21.75 8.11
CA ARG A 293 11.08 20.85 7.15
C ARG A 293 12.15 20.04 6.41
N ALA A 294 11.97 18.73 6.33
CA ALA A 294 12.76 17.82 5.51
C ALA A 294 12.11 17.65 4.14
N GLN A 295 12.92 17.73 3.07
CA GLN A 295 12.47 17.52 1.70
C GLN A 295 12.78 16.11 1.19
N GLY A 296 13.70 15.40 1.85
CA GLY A 296 14.03 14.04 1.49
C GLY A 296 12.84 13.08 1.69
N PHE A 297 12.77 12.07 0.85
CA PHE A 297 11.68 11.09 0.85
C PHE A 297 11.86 10.06 1.96
N VAL A 298 10.78 9.78 2.65
CA VAL A 298 10.67 8.68 3.61
C VAL A 298 9.41 7.86 3.30
N SER A 299 9.47 6.57 3.50
CA SER A 299 8.32 5.71 3.26
C SER A 299 8.11 4.72 4.41
N PHE A 300 6.98 4.04 4.44
CA PHE A 300 6.57 3.20 5.57
C PHE A 300 7.53 2.05 5.87
N ILE A 301 8.31 1.59 4.88
CA ILE A 301 9.38 0.62 5.14
C ILE A 301 10.44 1.17 6.12
N ASP A 302 10.61 2.51 6.20
CA ASP A 302 11.65 3.18 6.97
C ASP A 302 11.24 3.45 8.43
N PHE A 303 9.93 3.40 8.76
CA PHE A 303 9.41 3.79 10.08
C PHE A 303 9.83 2.82 11.19
N GLY A 304 9.65 1.51 10.97
CA GLY A 304 10.13 0.49 11.92
C GLY A 304 11.65 0.57 12.15
N PRO A 305 12.48 0.57 11.08
CA PRO A 305 13.92 0.82 11.19
C PRO A 305 14.27 2.09 11.95
N THR A 306 13.55 3.19 11.75
CA THR A 306 13.78 4.46 12.47
C THR A 306 13.52 4.33 13.97
N VAL A 307 12.41 3.69 14.36
CA VAL A 307 12.12 3.48 15.79
C VAL A 307 13.18 2.57 16.44
N LEU A 308 13.61 1.52 15.75
CA LEU A 308 14.69 0.66 16.23
C LEU A 308 15.99 1.45 16.41
N ASN A 309 16.35 2.29 15.44
CA ASN A 309 17.56 3.10 15.51
C ASN A 309 17.52 4.12 16.67
N LEU A 310 16.39 4.83 16.84
CA LEU A 310 16.17 5.74 17.98
C LEU A 310 16.28 5.01 19.32
N ALA A 311 15.87 3.75 19.37
CA ALA A 311 15.96 2.90 20.56
C ALA A 311 17.36 2.28 20.77
N GLY A 312 18.33 2.55 19.89
CA GLY A 312 19.65 1.90 19.93
C GLY A 312 19.59 0.40 19.66
N VAL A 313 18.57 -0.06 18.91
CA VAL A 313 18.37 -1.46 18.53
C VAL A 313 18.81 -1.65 17.08
N LYS A 314 19.64 -2.66 16.84
CA LYS A 314 20.13 -2.96 15.50
C LYS A 314 18.97 -3.30 14.56
N VAL A 315 18.90 -2.61 13.42
CA VAL A 315 17.94 -2.89 12.37
C VAL A 315 18.22 -4.25 11.72
N PRO A 316 17.26 -5.18 11.66
CA PRO A 316 17.42 -6.46 10.97
C PRO A 316 17.72 -6.28 9.48
N VAL A 317 18.68 -7.01 8.95
CA VAL A 317 19.09 -6.95 7.53
C VAL A 317 18.01 -7.43 6.55
N GLN A 318 16.97 -8.09 7.06
CA GLN A 318 15.82 -8.55 6.28
C GLN A 318 14.80 -7.44 6.01
N MET A 319 14.86 -6.31 6.74
CA MET A 319 14.03 -5.14 6.47
C MET A 319 14.50 -4.43 5.20
N ASP A 320 13.57 -3.93 4.39
CA ASP A 320 13.88 -3.22 3.15
C ASP A 320 14.19 -1.74 3.41
N GLY A 321 13.63 -1.18 4.49
CA GLY A 321 13.76 0.21 4.84
C GLY A 321 15.04 0.55 5.60
N VAL A 322 15.34 1.84 5.63
CA VAL A 322 16.49 2.43 6.31
C VAL A 322 16.06 3.55 7.26
N PRO A 323 16.73 3.76 8.40
CA PRO A 323 16.37 4.83 9.34
C PRO A 323 16.44 6.22 8.68
N PHE A 324 15.54 7.13 9.07
CA PHE A 324 15.59 8.55 8.71
C PHE A 324 15.81 9.48 9.91
N LEU A 325 15.88 8.92 11.13
CA LEU A 325 16.30 9.58 12.38
C LEU A 325 17.07 8.58 13.23
N GLY A 326 17.87 9.10 14.16
CA GLY A 326 18.63 8.33 15.14
C GLY A 326 20.13 8.43 14.93
N GLU A 327 20.88 7.64 15.68
CA GLU A 327 22.34 7.64 15.62
C GLU A 327 22.87 7.31 14.22
N GLY A 328 23.84 8.11 13.75
CA GLY A 328 24.49 7.92 12.45
C GLY A 328 23.66 8.35 11.24
N VAL A 329 22.43 8.86 11.41
CA VAL A 329 21.60 9.36 10.31
C VAL A 329 21.84 10.85 10.12
N SER A 330 22.41 11.25 8.98
CA SER A 330 22.63 12.65 8.65
C SER A 330 21.46 13.28 7.89
N ALA A 331 21.22 14.58 8.14
CA ALA A 331 20.23 15.33 7.39
C ALA A 331 20.52 15.30 5.88
N THR A 332 21.79 15.43 5.49
CA THR A 332 22.21 15.43 4.07
C THR A 332 21.89 14.11 3.39
N GLU A 333 22.10 12.98 4.05
CA GLU A 333 21.78 11.66 3.50
C GLU A 333 20.27 11.52 3.29
N VAL A 334 19.45 11.92 4.27
CA VAL A 334 17.97 11.88 4.13
C VAL A 334 17.50 12.82 3.03
N GLU A 335 18.05 14.05 2.93
CA GLU A 335 17.70 15.00 1.86
C GLU A 335 18.06 14.50 0.45
N SER A 336 19.01 13.58 0.32
CA SER A 336 19.36 12.99 -0.97
C SER A 336 18.38 11.91 -1.45
N ARG A 337 17.48 11.46 -0.59
CA ARG A 337 16.44 10.47 -0.94
C ARG A 337 15.31 11.18 -1.69
N ASP A 338 15.07 10.79 -2.92
CA ASP A 338 14.06 11.44 -3.78
C ASP A 338 13.14 10.42 -4.48
N GLU A 339 13.08 9.18 -3.96
CA GLU A 339 12.36 8.08 -4.63
C GLU A 339 11.49 7.30 -3.66
N SER A 340 10.25 6.96 -4.06
CA SER A 340 9.35 6.09 -3.31
C SER A 340 8.60 5.15 -4.25
N PHE A 341 8.56 3.86 -3.89
CA PHE A 341 7.84 2.81 -4.62
C PHE A 341 6.44 2.60 -4.05
N GLY A 342 5.44 2.59 -4.93
CA GLY A 342 4.04 2.36 -4.60
C GLY A 342 3.45 1.14 -5.31
N TYR A 343 2.48 0.47 -4.66
CA TYR A 343 1.77 -0.68 -5.23
C TYR A 343 0.32 -0.74 -4.77
N ALA A 344 -0.58 -1.16 -5.70
CA ALA A 344 -1.98 -1.42 -5.42
C ALA A 344 -2.43 -2.65 -6.20
N ASP A 345 -2.95 -3.66 -5.49
CA ASP A 345 -3.31 -4.97 -6.07
C ASP A 345 -4.78 -5.32 -5.88
N ARG A 346 -5.32 -5.16 -4.69
CA ARG A 346 -6.73 -5.42 -4.39
C ARG A 346 -7.21 -4.56 -3.23
N PHE A 347 -8.39 -4.02 -3.38
CA PHE A 347 -9.13 -3.40 -2.30
C PHE A 347 -10.54 -4.01 -2.20
N ASP A 348 -10.80 -4.75 -1.12
CA ASP A 348 -12.01 -5.56 -0.91
C ASP A 348 -12.25 -6.51 -2.12
N GLU A 349 -13.39 -6.40 -2.80
CA GLU A 349 -13.74 -7.22 -3.98
C GLU A 349 -13.23 -6.63 -5.31
N LYS A 350 -12.58 -5.45 -5.32
CA LYS A 350 -12.01 -4.83 -6.53
C LYS A 350 -10.57 -5.27 -6.71
N TYR A 351 -10.29 -6.04 -7.75
CA TYR A 351 -8.95 -6.45 -8.15
C TYR A 351 -8.33 -5.48 -9.14
N GLU A 352 -7.07 -5.19 -8.97
CA GLU A 352 -6.20 -4.41 -9.89
C GLU A 352 -4.77 -4.92 -9.74
N PHE A 353 -3.90 -4.50 -10.66
CA PHE A 353 -2.46 -4.70 -10.56
C PHE A 353 -1.77 -3.43 -11.05
N ILE A 354 -1.24 -2.64 -10.12
CA ILE A 354 -0.68 -1.32 -10.40
C ILE A 354 0.62 -1.14 -9.61
N ARG A 355 1.60 -0.51 -10.25
CA ARG A 355 2.87 -0.11 -9.62
C ARG A 355 3.16 1.35 -9.91
N SER A 356 3.80 2.04 -8.99
CA SER A 356 4.22 3.42 -9.19
C SER A 356 5.62 3.69 -8.66
N LEU A 357 6.23 4.69 -9.26
CA LEU A 357 7.50 5.25 -8.81
C LEU A 357 7.36 6.77 -8.73
N ARG A 358 7.46 7.30 -7.53
CA ARG A 358 7.52 8.72 -7.24
C ARG A 358 8.99 9.12 -7.17
N LYS A 359 9.45 10.04 -8.04
CA LYS A 359 10.83 10.53 -8.05
C LYS A 359 10.88 12.04 -8.25
N GLY A 360 11.51 12.74 -7.30
CA GLY A 360 11.51 14.19 -7.28
C GLY A 360 10.07 14.71 -7.33
N LYS A 361 9.70 15.47 -8.34
CA LYS A 361 8.32 15.97 -8.55
C LYS A 361 7.46 15.11 -9.47
N TYR A 362 7.98 14.03 -10.02
CA TYR A 362 7.26 13.20 -10.99
C TYR A 362 6.71 11.93 -10.36
N GLN A 363 5.45 11.62 -10.66
CA GLN A 363 4.78 10.36 -10.35
C GLN A 363 4.60 9.57 -11.65
N TYR A 364 5.26 8.43 -11.76
CA TYR A 364 5.07 7.46 -12.84
C TYR A 364 4.22 6.31 -12.35
N ILE A 365 3.17 5.94 -13.12
CA ILE A 365 2.23 4.85 -12.78
C ILE A 365 2.18 3.87 -13.95
N ARG A 366 2.33 2.58 -13.65
CA ARG A 366 2.21 1.46 -14.58
C ARG A 366 0.98 0.62 -14.25
N TYR A 367 0.07 0.49 -15.19
CA TYR A 367 -1.15 -0.31 -15.09
C TYR A 367 -1.00 -1.61 -15.88
N PHE A 368 -1.17 -2.77 -15.21
CA PHE A 368 -1.12 -4.08 -15.86
C PHE A 368 -2.50 -4.54 -16.35
N GLN A 369 -3.57 -3.93 -15.85
CA GLN A 369 -4.96 -4.11 -16.28
C GLN A 369 -5.62 -2.74 -16.57
N PRO A 370 -5.13 -1.98 -17.56
CA PRO A 370 -5.52 -0.59 -17.78
C PRO A 370 -6.99 -0.42 -18.17
N PHE A 371 -7.66 -1.46 -18.66
CA PHE A 371 -9.08 -1.44 -19.02
C PHE A 371 -10.00 -1.27 -17.79
N LEU A 372 -9.55 -1.63 -16.58
CA LEU A 372 -10.33 -1.49 -15.35
C LEU A 372 -10.39 -0.01 -14.90
N PRO A 373 -11.57 0.62 -14.84
CA PRO A 373 -11.70 2.00 -14.37
C PRO A 373 -11.57 2.09 -12.86
N ASP A 374 -11.17 3.25 -12.36
CA ASP A 374 -11.13 3.53 -10.93
C ASP A 374 -12.53 3.41 -10.30
N GLY A 375 -13.57 3.83 -11.03
CA GLY A 375 -14.97 3.80 -10.63
C GLY A 375 -15.63 2.42 -10.69
N LEU A 376 -14.91 1.32 -10.96
CA LEU A 376 -15.46 -0.03 -10.90
C LEU A 376 -16.11 -0.26 -9.53
N GLN A 377 -17.29 -0.89 -9.53
CA GLN A 377 -18.07 -1.12 -8.32
C GLN A 377 -17.24 -1.71 -7.17
N ASN A 378 -17.33 -1.04 -6.02
CA ASN A 378 -16.86 -1.53 -4.74
C ASN A 378 -17.93 -1.22 -3.69
N ASN A 379 -18.50 -2.25 -3.07
CA ASN A 379 -19.66 -2.09 -2.19
C ASN A 379 -19.39 -1.21 -0.97
N TYR A 380 -18.16 -1.19 -0.46
CA TYR A 380 -17.83 -0.36 0.69
C TYR A 380 -17.78 1.12 0.33
N ARG A 381 -17.16 1.47 -0.80
CA ARG A 381 -17.02 2.86 -1.27
C ARG A 381 -18.33 3.49 -1.66
N TYR A 382 -19.14 2.75 -2.42
CA TYR A 382 -20.44 3.24 -2.89
C TYR A 382 -21.50 3.35 -1.76
N ARG A 383 -21.10 3.16 -0.48
CA ARG A 383 -21.90 3.63 0.68
C ARG A 383 -21.77 5.14 0.90
N MET A 384 -20.72 5.77 0.40
CA MET A 384 -20.57 7.23 0.46
C MET A 384 -21.46 7.86 -0.61
N LEU A 385 -22.32 8.81 -0.21
CA LEU A 385 -23.26 9.48 -1.12
C LEU A 385 -22.55 10.20 -2.27
N ALA A 386 -21.36 10.74 -2.05
CA ALA A 386 -20.58 11.41 -3.08
C ALA A 386 -20.18 10.46 -4.22
N TYR A 387 -19.78 9.20 -3.92
CA TYR A 387 -19.49 8.21 -4.96
C TYR A 387 -20.73 7.83 -5.77
N ASN A 388 -21.89 7.67 -5.10
CA ASN A 388 -23.14 7.39 -5.80
C ASN A 388 -23.53 8.53 -6.73
N GLU A 389 -23.48 9.78 -6.23
CA GLU A 389 -23.80 10.95 -7.06
C GLU A 389 -22.84 11.10 -8.24
N TRP A 390 -21.52 10.84 -8.06
CA TRP A 390 -20.56 10.88 -9.15
C TRP A 390 -20.91 9.89 -10.26
N ARG A 391 -21.28 8.66 -9.89
CA ARG A 391 -21.74 7.63 -10.84
C ARG A 391 -23.08 7.99 -11.51
N GLU A 392 -24.02 8.59 -10.77
CA GLU A 392 -25.27 9.10 -11.35
C GLU A 392 -25.03 10.18 -12.40
N LEU A 393 -24.10 11.11 -12.11
CA LEU A 393 -23.68 12.16 -13.04
C LEU A 393 -22.96 11.58 -14.27
N PHE A 394 -22.15 10.54 -14.09
CA PHE A 394 -21.54 9.79 -15.18
C PHE A 394 -22.58 9.22 -16.13
N HIS A 395 -23.55 8.46 -15.62
CA HIS A 395 -24.63 7.89 -16.44
C HIS A 395 -25.52 8.95 -17.09
N ALA A 396 -25.65 10.11 -16.47
CA ALA A 396 -26.40 11.25 -17.02
C ALA A 396 -25.61 12.07 -18.07
N GLY A 397 -24.33 11.73 -18.34
CA GLY A 397 -23.46 12.48 -19.26
C GLY A 397 -23.17 13.92 -18.81
N LYS A 398 -23.09 14.17 -17.48
CA LYS A 398 -22.95 15.51 -16.90
C LYS A 398 -21.55 15.79 -16.31
N LEU A 399 -20.57 14.96 -16.58
CA LEU A 399 -19.20 15.10 -16.10
C LEU A 399 -18.33 15.85 -17.10
N SER A 400 -17.40 16.68 -16.59
CA SER A 400 -16.29 17.23 -17.38
C SER A 400 -15.28 16.14 -17.78
N SER A 401 -14.32 16.46 -18.65
CA SER A 401 -13.23 15.56 -19.03
C SER A 401 -12.49 14.99 -17.83
N ASP A 402 -12.12 15.85 -16.88
CA ASP A 402 -11.32 15.46 -15.72
C ASP A 402 -12.13 14.57 -14.74
N GLN A 403 -13.40 14.91 -14.55
CA GLN A 403 -14.32 14.15 -13.72
C GLN A 403 -14.66 12.78 -14.33
N LEU A 404 -14.63 12.66 -15.67
CA LEU A 404 -14.95 11.46 -16.41
C LEU A 404 -13.83 10.40 -16.32
N GLN A 405 -12.57 10.81 -16.15
CA GLN A 405 -11.40 9.92 -16.08
C GLN A 405 -11.60 8.77 -15.08
N PHE A 406 -12.28 9.05 -13.95
CA PHE A 406 -12.54 8.06 -12.91
C PHE A 406 -13.33 6.83 -13.37
N PHE A 407 -14.18 6.99 -14.41
CA PHE A 407 -15.05 5.93 -14.97
C PHE A 407 -14.53 5.37 -16.29
N GLN A 408 -13.41 5.83 -16.78
CA GLN A 408 -12.79 5.36 -18.02
C GLN A 408 -11.63 4.38 -17.73
N GLY A 409 -11.34 3.52 -18.72
CA GLY A 409 -10.09 2.79 -18.74
C GLY A 409 -8.90 3.75 -18.81
N LYS A 410 -7.77 3.33 -18.33
CA LYS A 410 -6.53 4.10 -18.27
C LYS A 410 -5.59 3.69 -19.41
N PRO A 411 -4.61 4.52 -19.81
CA PRO A 411 -3.50 4.05 -20.63
C PRO A 411 -2.63 3.08 -19.82
N VAL A 412 -1.75 2.33 -20.49
CA VAL A 412 -0.84 1.37 -19.83
C VAL A 412 0.12 2.03 -18.86
N GLU A 413 0.38 3.33 -19.06
CA GLU A 413 1.23 4.13 -18.17
C GLU A 413 0.76 5.58 -18.11
N GLN A 414 1.04 6.23 -16.99
CA GLN A 414 0.80 7.66 -16.78
C GLN A 414 2.01 8.30 -16.13
N LEU A 415 2.22 9.58 -16.42
CA LEU A 415 3.24 10.44 -15.83
C LEU A 415 2.59 11.75 -15.39
N PHE A 416 2.84 12.17 -14.14
CA PHE A 416 2.33 13.42 -13.60
C PHE A 416 3.45 14.26 -13.00
N ASP A 417 3.38 15.59 -13.14
CA ASP A 417 4.17 16.55 -12.37
C ASP A 417 3.34 17.00 -11.16
N THR A 418 3.57 16.41 -10.00
CA THR A 418 2.74 16.62 -8.80
C THR A 418 2.92 18.00 -8.14
N GLU A 419 3.93 18.78 -8.53
CA GLU A 419 4.07 20.18 -8.12
C GLU A 419 3.19 21.09 -8.96
N ALA A 420 3.15 20.90 -10.28
CA ALA A 420 2.32 21.65 -11.21
C ALA A 420 0.86 21.17 -11.20
N ASP A 421 0.65 19.87 -10.98
CA ASP A 421 -0.64 19.19 -11.00
C ASP A 421 -0.79 18.30 -9.74
N PRO A 422 -1.05 18.89 -8.57
CA PRO A 422 -1.14 18.15 -7.30
C PRO A 422 -2.34 17.18 -7.24
N HIS A 423 -3.22 17.24 -8.23
CA HIS A 423 -4.41 16.39 -8.34
C HIS A 423 -4.30 15.34 -9.45
N GLU A 424 -3.17 15.27 -10.16
CA GLU A 424 -2.84 14.23 -11.15
C GLU A 424 -3.95 14.01 -12.20
N VAL A 425 -4.39 15.09 -12.83
CA VAL A 425 -5.39 15.08 -13.91
C VAL A 425 -4.77 15.19 -15.29
N ASN A 426 -3.54 15.72 -15.40
CA ASN A 426 -2.84 15.98 -16.66
C ASN A 426 -1.76 14.92 -16.89
N ASN A 427 -2.09 13.86 -17.64
CA ASN A 427 -1.12 12.83 -17.99
C ASN A 427 -0.09 13.34 -19.02
N LEU A 428 1.19 13.33 -18.66
CA LEU A 428 2.32 13.78 -19.46
C LEU A 428 3.03 12.64 -20.23
N ALA A 429 2.51 11.41 -20.19
CA ALA A 429 3.18 10.26 -20.81
C ALA A 429 3.34 10.41 -22.34
N ASP A 430 2.43 11.11 -22.99
CA ASP A 430 2.47 11.38 -24.44
C ASP A 430 3.08 12.74 -24.80
N ASP A 431 3.54 13.53 -23.80
CA ASP A 431 4.16 14.82 -24.03
C ASP A 431 5.63 14.66 -24.45
N PRO A 432 6.03 15.07 -25.66
CA PRO A 432 7.42 14.98 -26.11
C PRO A 432 8.42 15.72 -25.20
N GLY A 433 7.97 16.78 -24.50
CA GLY A 433 8.80 17.53 -23.55
C GLY A 433 9.18 16.72 -22.30
N HIS A 434 8.49 15.62 -22.03
CA HIS A 434 8.69 14.74 -20.87
C HIS A 434 9.19 13.32 -21.24
N ALA A 435 9.52 13.09 -22.53
CA ALA A 435 9.90 11.76 -23.02
C ALA A 435 11.13 11.16 -22.30
N ASP A 436 12.14 11.97 -21.99
CA ASP A 436 13.35 11.51 -21.28
C ASP A 436 13.03 11.14 -19.83
N VAL A 437 12.17 11.90 -19.15
CA VAL A 437 11.70 11.64 -17.78
C VAL A 437 10.90 10.35 -17.76
N LEU A 438 9.95 10.18 -18.70
CA LEU A 438 9.16 8.95 -18.84
C LEU A 438 10.07 7.73 -19.04
N LYS A 439 11.05 7.84 -19.94
CA LYS A 439 12.01 6.76 -20.23
C LYS A 439 12.84 6.38 -19.00
N ASP A 440 13.34 7.37 -18.24
CA ASP A 440 14.12 7.11 -17.01
C ASP A 440 13.26 6.41 -15.96
N LEU A 441 12.06 6.93 -15.66
CA LEU A 441 11.20 6.38 -14.62
C LEU A 441 10.66 4.98 -14.98
N ARG A 442 10.33 4.75 -16.26
CA ARG A 442 9.98 3.43 -16.80
C ARG A 442 11.11 2.43 -16.58
N ALA A 443 12.35 2.81 -16.93
CA ALA A 443 13.52 1.95 -16.76
C ALA A 443 13.80 1.65 -15.28
N ARG A 444 13.69 2.63 -14.39
CA ARG A 444 13.86 2.46 -12.94
C ARG A 444 12.83 1.52 -12.35
N LEU A 445 11.54 1.73 -12.66
CA LEU A 445 10.48 0.84 -12.19
C LEU A 445 10.68 -0.58 -12.71
N ALA A 446 11.01 -0.75 -13.99
CA ALA A 446 11.30 -2.05 -14.58
C ALA A 446 12.48 -2.75 -13.89
N ALA A 447 13.56 -2.03 -13.58
CA ALA A 447 14.71 -2.56 -12.85
C ALA A 447 14.31 -2.99 -11.43
N GLN A 448 13.51 -2.19 -10.73
CA GLN A 448 13.01 -2.51 -9.39
C GLN A 448 12.15 -3.77 -9.38
N LEU A 449 11.22 -3.91 -10.33
CA LEU A 449 10.34 -5.09 -10.43
C LEU A 449 11.12 -6.39 -10.72
N ARG A 450 12.27 -6.30 -11.40
CA ARG A 450 13.15 -7.45 -11.64
C ARG A 450 14.08 -7.75 -10.47
N ALA A 451 14.46 -6.74 -9.71
CA ALA A 451 15.28 -6.89 -8.50
C ALA A 451 14.47 -7.46 -7.34
N LEU A 452 13.26 -6.93 -7.13
CA LEU A 452 12.28 -7.39 -6.14
C LEU A 452 11.55 -8.62 -6.71
N PRO A 453 11.52 -9.77 -6.01
CA PRO A 453 10.63 -10.88 -6.41
C PRO A 453 9.18 -10.51 -6.07
N ASP A 454 8.57 -9.66 -6.92
CA ASP A 454 7.20 -9.18 -6.75
C ASP A 454 6.19 -10.31 -6.98
N LEU A 455 5.60 -10.77 -5.89
CA LEU A 455 4.67 -11.90 -5.90
C LEU A 455 3.35 -11.60 -6.61
N SER A 456 3.03 -10.34 -6.91
CA SER A 456 1.77 -9.98 -7.57
C SER A 456 1.75 -10.32 -9.07
N PHE A 457 2.89 -10.70 -9.65
CA PHE A 457 2.88 -11.30 -10.99
C PHE A 457 2.13 -12.64 -11.01
N TYR A 458 2.04 -13.33 -9.87
CA TYR A 458 1.10 -14.45 -9.71
C TYR A 458 -0.26 -13.94 -9.21
N PRO A 459 -1.38 -14.53 -9.66
CA PRO A 459 -2.70 -14.22 -9.08
C PRO A 459 -2.75 -14.57 -7.59
N GLU A 460 -3.55 -13.83 -6.80
CA GLU A 460 -3.70 -14.08 -5.35
C GLU A 460 -4.11 -15.53 -5.06
N SER A 461 -4.89 -16.15 -5.95
CA SER A 461 -5.32 -17.56 -5.85
C SER A 461 -4.14 -18.54 -5.79
N LYS A 462 -3.08 -18.30 -6.56
CA LYS A 462 -1.84 -19.09 -6.49
C LYS A 462 -1.12 -18.88 -5.17
N LEU A 463 -1.12 -17.66 -4.68
CA LEU A 463 -0.36 -17.29 -3.49
C LEU A 463 -0.91 -17.92 -2.20
N ILE A 464 -2.20 -18.28 -2.13
CA ILE A 464 -2.79 -18.95 -0.95
C ILE A 464 -1.96 -20.16 -0.54
N GLY A 465 -1.55 -20.99 -1.49
CA GLY A 465 -0.81 -22.23 -1.22
C GLY A 465 0.63 -22.06 -0.75
N ILE A 466 1.20 -20.83 -0.90
CA ILE A 466 2.61 -20.58 -0.61
C ILE A 466 2.84 -19.69 0.62
N MET A 467 1.78 -19.27 1.31
CA MET A 467 1.87 -18.30 2.42
C MET A 467 2.65 -18.77 3.65
N LYS A 468 3.03 -20.05 3.71
CA LYS A 468 3.96 -20.56 4.73
C LYS A 468 5.42 -20.15 4.48
N ASP A 469 5.79 -19.85 3.23
CA ASP A 469 7.13 -19.41 2.83
C ASP A 469 7.08 -18.50 1.59
N PRO A 470 6.41 -17.34 1.65
CA PRO A 470 6.26 -16.46 0.48
C PRO A 470 7.60 -15.88 0.02
N VAL A 471 8.48 -15.51 0.94
CA VAL A 471 9.80 -14.95 0.63
C VAL A 471 10.69 -16.00 -0.04
N GLY A 472 10.78 -17.21 0.52
CA GLY A 472 11.56 -18.29 -0.09
C GLY A 472 11.01 -18.70 -1.45
N PHE A 473 9.68 -18.74 -1.61
CA PHE A 473 9.06 -18.97 -2.92
C PHE A 473 9.47 -17.89 -3.92
N GLY A 474 9.33 -16.60 -3.57
CA GLY A 474 9.72 -15.48 -4.43
C GLY A 474 11.17 -15.55 -4.85
N GLN A 475 12.09 -15.89 -3.94
CA GLN A 475 13.50 -16.06 -4.27
C GLN A 475 13.75 -17.21 -5.25
N ARG A 476 13.09 -18.36 -5.05
CA ARG A 476 13.21 -19.53 -5.96
C ARG A 476 12.63 -19.24 -7.35
N GLN A 477 11.58 -18.41 -7.42
CA GLN A 477 10.89 -18.09 -8.66
C GLN A 477 11.32 -16.73 -9.26
N LYS A 478 12.38 -16.13 -8.76
CA LYS A 478 12.81 -14.78 -9.19
C LYS A 478 12.98 -14.68 -10.70
N ALA A 479 13.55 -15.70 -11.35
CA ALA A 479 13.74 -15.73 -12.79
C ALA A 479 12.41 -15.82 -13.56
N GLU A 480 11.45 -16.62 -13.07
CA GLU A 480 10.12 -16.73 -13.68
C GLU A 480 9.34 -15.43 -13.51
N ILE A 481 9.39 -14.79 -12.32
CA ILE A 481 8.78 -13.49 -12.06
C ILE A 481 9.34 -12.42 -13.02
N ALA A 482 10.66 -12.42 -13.25
CA ALA A 482 11.28 -11.51 -14.20
C ALA A 482 10.80 -11.75 -15.64
N GLN A 483 10.67 -13.02 -16.06
CA GLN A 483 10.11 -13.37 -17.38
C GLN A 483 8.64 -12.93 -17.51
N MET A 484 7.83 -13.07 -16.45
CA MET A 484 6.45 -12.57 -16.44
C MET A 484 6.44 -11.04 -16.60
N ALA A 485 7.32 -10.32 -15.88
CA ALA A 485 7.47 -8.87 -16.02
C ALA A 485 7.86 -8.48 -17.45
N ASP A 486 8.80 -9.22 -18.08
CA ASP A 486 9.18 -8.98 -19.47
C ASP A 486 7.99 -9.13 -20.44
N VAL A 487 7.15 -10.16 -20.24
CA VAL A 487 5.92 -10.36 -21.04
C VAL A 487 4.93 -9.21 -20.84
N HIS A 488 4.75 -8.72 -19.63
CA HIS A 488 3.89 -7.56 -19.37
C HIS A 488 4.43 -6.27 -20.00
N ASP A 489 5.76 -6.08 -20.03
CA ASP A 489 6.39 -4.91 -20.62
C ASP A 489 6.25 -4.85 -22.15
N LEU A 490 5.91 -5.95 -22.81
CA LEU A 490 5.55 -5.97 -24.23
C LEU A 490 4.38 -5.03 -24.57
N ALA A 491 3.50 -4.74 -23.59
CA ALA A 491 2.43 -3.78 -23.78
C ALA A 491 2.90 -2.30 -23.83
N LEU A 492 4.16 -2.02 -23.54
CA LEU A 492 4.79 -0.70 -23.66
C LEU A 492 5.44 -0.48 -25.04
N LEU A 493 5.53 -1.52 -25.86
CA LEU A 493 6.14 -1.49 -27.19
C LEU A 493 5.08 -1.29 -28.28
N PRO A 494 5.46 -0.77 -29.47
CA PRO A 494 4.61 -0.87 -30.65
C PRO A 494 4.19 -2.33 -30.88
N PHE A 495 2.92 -2.57 -31.14
CA PHE A 495 2.38 -3.92 -31.24
C PHE A 495 3.09 -4.78 -32.30
N SER A 496 3.54 -4.19 -33.42
CA SER A 496 4.32 -4.90 -34.46
C SER A 496 5.62 -5.50 -33.93
N GLU A 497 6.25 -4.85 -32.95
CA GLU A 497 7.48 -5.33 -32.30
C GLU A 497 7.17 -6.37 -31.23
N ALA A 498 6.12 -6.14 -30.41
CA ALA A 498 5.72 -7.01 -29.32
C ALA A 498 5.08 -8.34 -29.77
N LYS A 499 4.43 -8.35 -30.94
CA LYS A 499 3.60 -9.47 -31.41
C LYS A 499 4.29 -10.83 -31.45
N PRO A 500 5.54 -11.00 -31.98
CA PRO A 500 6.20 -12.30 -32.00
C PRO A 500 6.37 -12.91 -30.61
N ASP A 501 6.78 -12.11 -29.64
CA ASP A 501 7.06 -12.54 -28.27
C ASP A 501 5.77 -12.84 -27.50
N ILE A 502 4.70 -12.06 -27.71
CA ILE A 502 3.37 -12.35 -27.16
C ILE A 502 2.85 -13.69 -27.70
N VAL A 503 3.01 -13.96 -29.01
CA VAL A 503 2.62 -15.27 -29.62
C VAL A 503 3.41 -16.41 -29.00
N ALA A 504 4.72 -16.24 -28.77
CA ALA A 504 5.55 -17.24 -28.11
C ALA A 504 5.09 -17.50 -26.67
N ALA A 505 4.78 -16.44 -25.91
CA ALA A 505 4.30 -16.53 -24.54
C ALA A 505 2.90 -17.17 -24.44
N LEU A 506 1.95 -16.85 -25.34
CA LEU A 506 0.63 -17.50 -25.42
C LEU A 506 0.70 -19.00 -25.70
N LYS A 507 1.76 -19.46 -26.40
CA LYS A 507 2.01 -20.86 -26.73
C LYS A 507 2.95 -21.57 -25.75
N SER A 508 3.40 -20.89 -24.71
CA SER A 508 4.35 -21.44 -23.74
C SER A 508 3.76 -22.64 -23.00
N GLU A 509 4.58 -23.64 -22.69
CA GLU A 509 4.24 -24.71 -21.75
C GLU A 509 4.05 -24.17 -20.33
N ASN A 510 4.72 -23.06 -19.99
CA ASN A 510 4.59 -22.40 -18.69
C ASN A 510 3.26 -21.64 -18.59
N VAL A 511 2.41 -22.07 -17.65
CA VAL A 511 1.08 -21.49 -17.39
C VAL A 511 1.15 -19.99 -17.05
N TRP A 512 2.19 -19.56 -16.34
CA TRP A 512 2.31 -18.17 -15.90
C TRP A 512 2.71 -17.22 -17.02
N LEU A 513 3.45 -17.73 -18.01
CA LEU A 513 3.73 -16.96 -19.23
C LEU A 513 2.47 -16.85 -20.11
N ARG A 514 1.64 -17.90 -20.21
CA ARG A 514 0.33 -17.81 -20.89
C ARG A 514 -0.61 -16.82 -20.18
N TYR A 515 -0.64 -16.86 -18.82
CA TYR A 515 -1.39 -15.92 -18.00
C TYR A 515 -0.96 -14.46 -18.27
N SER A 516 0.35 -14.17 -18.18
CA SER A 516 0.91 -12.84 -18.42
C SER A 516 0.69 -12.37 -19.85
N ALA A 517 0.80 -13.25 -20.84
CA ALA A 517 0.56 -12.92 -22.24
C ALA A 517 -0.90 -12.54 -22.51
N ALA A 518 -1.85 -13.24 -21.90
CA ALA A 518 -3.27 -12.89 -22.01
C ALA A 518 -3.57 -11.53 -21.38
N MET A 519 -2.92 -11.19 -20.24
CA MET A 519 -3.01 -9.87 -19.64
C MET A 519 -2.37 -8.79 -20.52
N ALA A 520 -1.19 -9.05 -21.12
CA ALA A 520 -0.55 -8.12 -22.04
C ALA A 520 -1.45 -7.86 -23.27
N CYS A 521 -2.09 -8.90 -23.82
CA CYS A 521 -3.09 -8.73 -24.89
C CYS A 521 -4.24 -7.82 -24.47
N SER A 522 -4.77 -7.99 -23.23
CA SER A 522 -5.83 -7.14 -22.70
C SER A 522 -5.36 -5.70 -22.50
N ALA A 523 -4.12 -5.49 -22.09
CA ALA A 523 -3.54 -4.17 -21.91
C ALA A 523 -3.33 -3.43 -23.26
N ILE A 524 -2.94 -4.14 -24.30
CA ILE A 524 -2.82 -3.62 -25.68
C ILE A 524 -4.22 -3.37 -26.28
N GLY A 525 -5.19 -4.19 -25.92
CA GLY A 525 -6.56 -4.05 -26.38
C GLY A 525 -6.74 -4.36 -27.86
N LYS A 526 -7.43 -3.47 -28.61
CA LYS A 526 -7.85 -3.72 -29.99
C LYS A 526 -6.71 -3.91 -30.98
N ASP A 527 -5.56 -3.31 -30.75
CA ASP A 527 -4.38 -3.46 -31.63
C ASP A 527 -3.87 -4.92 -31.63
N ALA A 528 -4.10 -5.66 -30.52
CA ALA A 528 -3.81 -7.09 -30.45
C ALA A 528 -4.86 -8.00 -31.10
N GLU A 529 -5.89 -7.47 -31.79
CA GLU A 529 -7.00 -8.26 -32.37
C GLU A 529 -6.54 -9.43 -33.24
N SER A 530 -5.44 -9.27 -33.95
CA SER A 530 -4.85 -10.34 -34.79
C SER A 530 -4.37 -11.56 -33.99
N LEU A 531 -4.26 -11.46 -32.65
CA LEU A 531 -3.92 -12.57 -31.75
C LEU A 531 -5.14 -13.39 -31.29
N ALA A 532 -6.36 -12.97 -31.63
CA ALA A 532 -7.58 -13.66 -31.21
C ALA A 532 -7.58 -15.16 -31.57
N SER A 533 -7.11 -15.52 -32.78
CA SER A 533 -7.04 -16.91 -33.21
C SER A 533 -6.02 -17.76 -32.43
N VAL A 534 -4.96 -17.13 -31.92
CA VAL A 534 -3.93 -17.78 -31.06
C VAL A 534 -4.44 -17.94 -29.64
N ALA A 535 -5.18 -16.94 -29.12
CA ALA A 535 -5.71 -16.93 -27.76
C ALA A 535 -6.95 -17.84 -27.59
N LEU A 536 -7.80 -17.96 -28.62
CA LEU A 536 -9.07 -18.67 -28.55
C LEU A 536 -8.99 -20.12 -28.00
N PRO A 537 -7.98 -20.96 -28.36
CA PRO A 537 -7.84 -22.29 -27.78
C PRO A 537 -7.64 -22.28 -26.25
N LEU A 538 -7.03 -21.21 -25.69
CA LEU A 538 -6.74 -21.07 -24.27
C LEU A 538 -8.00 -20.80 -23.41
N LEU A 539 -9.18 -20.61 -24.02
CA LEU A 539 -10.46 -20.66 -23.28
C LEU A 539 -10.73 -22.03 -22.67
N LYS A 540 -9.99 -23.06 -23.11
CA LYS A 540 -10.02 -24.41 -22.57
C LYS A 540 -8.73 -24.80 -21.85
N ASP A 541 -7.90 -23.80 -21.47
CA ASP A 541 -6.69 -24.03 -20.69
C ASP A 541 -7.02 -24.78 -19.41
N GLU A 542 -6.10 -25.63 -18.95
CA GLU A 542 -6.23 -26.34 -17.68
C GLU A 542 -6.35 -25.38 -16.49
N SER A 543 -5.72 -24.22 -16.59
CA SER A 543 -5.73 -23.15 -15.57
C SER A 543 -6.95 -22.25 -15.73
N LEU A 544 -7.79 -22.19 -14.70
CA LEU A 544 -8.98 -21.33 -14.68
C LEU A 544 -8.63 -19.85 -14.76
N VAL A 545 -7.52 -19.41 -14.15
CA VAL A 545 -7.09 -18.00 -14.22
C VAL A 545 -6.62 -17.61 -15.63
N VAL A 546 -6.02 -18.55 -16.40
CA VAL A 546 -5.71 -18.31 -17.82
C VAL A 546 -6.99 -18.15 -18.62
N ARG A 547 -8.01 -19.02 -18.39
CA ARG A 547 -9.34 -18.88 -19.05
C ARG A 547 -9.96 -17.51 -18.78
N VAL A 548 -9.86 -17.01 -17.52
CA VAL A 548 -10.36 -15.67 -17.15
C VAL A 548 -9.65 -14.59 -17.98
N ARG A 549 -8.31 -14.57 -18.00
CA ARG A 549 -7.54 -13.53 -18.71
C ARG A 549 -7.74 -13.57 -20.22
N VAL A 550 -7.89 -14.77 -20.80
CA VAL A 550 -8.21 -14.93 -22.24
C VAL A 550 -9.63 -14.48 -22.55
N ALA A 551 -10.62 -14.79 -21.70
CA ALA A 551 -11.98 -14.31 -21.85
C ALA A 551 -12.05 -12.78 -21.77
N GLU A 552 -11.28 -12.15 -20.85
CA GLU A 552 -11.13 -10.70 -20.78
C GLU A 552 -10.62 -10.12 -22.11
N PHE A 553 -9.50 -10.64 -22.61
CA PHE A 553 -8.92 -10.16 -23.87
C PHE A 553 -9.92 -10.25 -25.03
N LEU A 554 -10.52 -11.43 -25.24
CA LEU A 554 -11.44 -11.66 -26.36
C LEU A 554 -12.73 -10.84 -26.20
N GLY A 555 -13.20 -10.62 -24.98
CA GLY A 555 -14.33 -9.74 -24.68
C GLY A 555 -14.01 -8.28 -24.97
N LEU A 556 -12.84 -7.79 -24.54
CA LEU A 556 -12.38 -6.41 -24.76
C LEU A 556 -12.29 -6.03 -26.24
N ILE A 557 -11.89 -6.97 -27.10
CA ILE A 557 -11.83 -6.77 -28.56
C ILE A 557 -13.13 -7.15 -29.28
N ASN A 558 -14.21 -7.44 -28.56
CA ASN A 558 -15.54 -7.80 -29.09
C ASN A 558 -15.54 -9.05 -30.00
N LYS A 559 -14.68 -10.05 -29.73
CA LYS A 559 -14.65 -11.32 -30.47
C LYS A 559 -15.61 -12.37 -29.93
N LEU A 560 -15.98 -12.28 -28.66
CA LEU A 560 -16.99 -13.11 -28.02
C LEU A 560 -17.62 -12.39 -26.82
N ASP A 561 -18.79 -12.87 -26.39
CA ASP A 561 -19.33 -12.53 -25.07
C ASP A 561 -18.60 -13.35 -24.00
N PRO A 562 -17.81 -12.71 -23.09
CA PRO A 562 -17.00 -13.43 -22.10
C PRO A 562 -17.83 -13.97 -20.93
N GLN A 563 -19.06 -13.51 -20.73
CA GLN A 563 -19.87 -13.77 -19.53
C GLN A 563 -20.10 -15.27 -19.28
N SER A 564 -20.32 -16.06 -20.33
CA SER A 564 -20.54 -17.50 -20.19
C SER A 564 -19.29 -18.24 -19.70
N ILE A 565 -18.10 -17.84 -20.17
CA ILE A 565 -16.82 -18.44 -19.77
C ILE A 565 -16.50 -18.02 -18.32
N LEU A 566 -16.64 -16.74 -18.00
CA LEU A 566 -16.40 -16.22 -16.65
C LEU A 566 -17.34 -16.88 -15.62
N ALA A 567 -18.64 -17.02 -15.96
CA ALA A 567 -19.61 -17.70 -15.11
C ALA A 567 -19.25 -19.19 -14.92
N SER A 568 -18.72 -19.87 -15.94
CA SER A 568 -18.28 -21.28 -15.79
C SER A 568 -17.12 -21.37 -14.79
N VAL A 569 -16.18 -20.46 -14.83
CA VAL A 569 -15.07 -20.41 -13.84
C VAL A 569 -15.59 -20.19 -12.43
N VAL A 570 -16.53 -19.25 -12.21
CA VAL A 570 -17.16 -19.02 -10.89
C VAL A 570 -17.81 -20.28 -10.35
N ASN A 571 -18.45 -21.07 -11.23
CA ASN A 571 -19.20 -22.28 -10.85
C ASN A 571 -18.30 -23.54 -10.72
N GLU A 572 -17.16 -23.55 -11.41
CA GLU A 572 -16.23 -24.70 -11.46
C GLU A 572 -15.22 -24.67 -10.32
N THR A 573 -14.72 -23.48 -9.95
CA THR A 573 -13.64 -23.38 -8.96
C THR A 573 -14.08 -23.58 -7.53
N SER A 574 -13.28 -24.34 -6.76
CA SER A 574 -13.36 -24.40 -5.30
C SER A 574 -12.50 -23.34 -4.60
N ASN A 575 -11.72 -22.54 -5.34
CA ASN A 575 -10.89 -21.46 -4.82
C ASN A 575 -11.69 -20.14 -4.79
N PRO A 576 -11.98 -19.57 -3.59
CA PRO A 576 -12.79 -18.36 -3.48
C PRO A 576 -12.16 -17.15 -4.17
N VAL A 577 -10.84 -17.09 -4.26
CA VAL A 577 -10.12 -15.97 -4.91
C VAL A 577 -10.28 -16.04 -6.43
N GLU A 578 -10.18 -17.22 -7.05
CA GLU A 578 -10.43 -17.38 -8.49
C GLU A 578 -11.87 -16.98 -8.86
N ALA A 579 -12.85 -17.38 -8.02
CA ALA A 579 -14.23 -16.96 -8.20
C ALA A 579 -14.39 -15.44 -8.09
N ALA A 580 -13.74 -14.81 -7.11
CA ALA A 580 -13.78 -13.35 -6.92
C ALA A 580 -13.10 -12.59 -8.08
N GLU A 581 -11.99 -13.09 -8.62
CA GLU A 581 -11.34 -12.51 -9.81
C GLU A 581 -12.23 -12.60 -11.05
N ALA A 582 -12.86 -13.75 -11.29
CA ALA A 582 -13.81 -13.91 -12.39
C ALA A 582 -15.04 -13.00 -12.23
N LEU A 583 -15.57 -12.85 -11.01
CA LEU A 583 -16.68 -11.94 -10.70
C LEU A 583 -16.28 -10.46 -10.89
N ASN A 584 -15.03 -10.08 -10.63
CA ASN A 584 -14.55 -8.74 -10.93
C ASN A 584 -14.66 -8.42 -12.42
N SER A 585 -14.28 -9.36 -13.28
CA SER A 585 -14.38 -9.24 -14.74
C SER A 585 -15.85 -9.25 -15.22
N ILE A 586 -16.71 -10.08 -14.63
CA ILE A 586 -18.16 -10.10 -14.93
C ILE A 586 -18.77 -8.72 -14.69
N VAL A 587 -18.47 -8.10 -13.54
CA VAL A 587 -18.98 -6.76 -13.21
C VAL A 587 -18.44 -5.72 -14.17
N TYR A 588 -17.15 -5.79 -14.54
CA TYR A 588 -16.57 -4.88 -15.54
C TYR A 588 -17.30 -4.97 -16.89
N PHE A 589 -17.51 -6.17 -17.42
CA PHE A 589 -18.16 -6.35 -18.72
C PHE A 589 -19.64 -5.98 -18.72
N ARG A 590 -20.32 -6.08 -17.57
CA ARG A 590 -21.71 -5.62 -17.44
C ARG A 590 -21.81 -4.10 -17.38
N ASP A 591 -20.94 -3.43 -16.61
CA ASP A 591 -21.13 -2.05 -16.19
C ASP A 591 -20.27 -1.03 -16.95
N CYS A 592 -19.07 -1.44 -17.38
CA CYS A 592 -18.05 -0.51 -17.87
C CYS A 592 -17.69 -0.71 -19.34
N HIS A 593 -17.82 -1.94 -19.86
CA HIS A 593 -17.48 -2.24 -21.25
C HIS A 593 -18.56 -1.76 -22.22
N GLN A 594 -18.16 -1.39 -23.45
CA GLN A 594 -19.07 -0.98 -24.50
C GLN A 594 -18.82 -1.79 -25.79
N PRO A 595 -19.82 -2.52 -26.30
CA PRO A 595 -21.15 -2.70 -25.70
C PRO A 595 -21.12 -3.54 -24.43
N ALA A 596 -22.03 -3.26 -23.50
CA ALA A 596 -22.16 -4.03 -22.27
C ALA A 596 -22.63 -5.47 -22.57
N TYR A 597 -22.08 -6.44 -21.81
CA TYR A 597 -22.48 -7.83 -21.90
C TYR A 597 -23.36 -8.19 -20.70
N ALA A 598 -24.60 -8.58 -20.98
CA ALA A 598 -25.58 -8.97 -19.95
C ALA A 598 -25.16 -10.26 -19.25
N ILE A 599 -25.44 -10.36 -17.96
CA ILE A 599 -25.29 -11.58 -17.16
C ILE A 599 -26.56 -11.92 -16.41
N ASP A 600 -26.97 -13.18 -16.46
CA ASP A 600 -28.00 -13.72 -15.59
C ASP A 600 -27.34 -14.19 -14.27
N ALA A 601 -27.40 -13.34 -13.25
CA ALA A 601 -26.77 -13.63 -11.96
C ALA A 601 -27.34 -14.87 -11.26
N SER A 602 -28.54 -15.34 -11.61
CA SER A 602 -29.15 -16.57 -11.08
C SER A 602 -28.39 -17.84 -11.49
N ARG A 603 -27.55 -17.75 -12.53
CA ARG A 603 -26.67 -18.84 -13.01
C ARG A 603 -25.35 -18.91 -12.28
N LEU A 604 -25.01 -17.90 -11.47
CA LEU A 604 -23.77 -17.87 -10.67
C LEU A 604 -23.99 -18.71 -9.41
N LYS A 605 -23.32 -19.85 -9.33
CA LYS A 605 -23.42 -20.82 -8.22
C LYS A 605 -22.02 -21.16 -7.69
N PRO A 606 -21.35 -20.19 -7.03
CA PRO A 606 -20.01 -20.43 -6.51
C PRO A 606 -20.01 -21.59 -5.50
N GLN A 607 -19.00 -22.44 -5.57
CA GLN A 607 -18.85 -23.59 -4.67
C GLN A 607 -18.39 -23.16 -3.28
N THR A 608 -17.86 -21.94 -3.15
CA THR A 608 -17.32 -21.42 -1.89
C THR A 608 -18.07 -20.15 -1.48
N LYS A 609 -18.08 -19.87 -0.17
CA LYS A 609 -18.64 -18.65 0.40
C LYS A 609 -17.48 -17.77 0.90
N ASP A 610 -17.46 -16.55 0.37
CA ASP A 610 -16.52 -15.51 0.77
C ASP A 610 -17.24 -14.16 0.71
N ASP A 611 -16.80 -13.18 1.50
CA ASP A 611 -17.41 -11.86 1.54
C ASP A 611 -17.31 -11.13 0.18
N ALA A 612 -16.18 -11.25 -0.53
CA ALA A 612 -16.00 -10.63 -1.83
C ALA A 612 -16.95 -11.24 -2.88
N ILE A 613 -17.09 -12.57 -2.89
CA ILE A 613 -18.05 -13.28 -3.75
C ILE A 613 -19.47 -12.84 -3.43
N THR A 614 -19.85 -12.83 -2.16
CA THR A 614 -21.21 -12.45 -1.72
C THR A 614 -21.54 -11.03 -2.15
N ARG A 615 -20.63 -10.07 -1.92
CA ARG A 615 -20.83 -8.66 -2.34
C ARG A 615 -21.02 -8.51 -3.84
N ARG A 616 -20.23 -9.24 -4.65
CA ARG A 616 -20.34 -9.21 -6.11
C ARG A 616 -21.68 -9.80 -6.59
N ILE A 617 -22.08 -10.94 -6.04
CA ILE A 617 -23.36 -11.59 -6.42
C ILE A 617 -24.56 -10.73 -5.99
N ASP A 618 -24.56 -10.19 -4.77
CA ASP A 618 -25.62 -9.29 -4.32
C ASP A 618 -25.74 -8.07 -5.23
N TYR A 619 -24.59 -7.48 -5.62
CA TYR A 619 -24.58 -6.37 -6.56
C TYR A 619 -25.11 -6.76 -7.95
N LEU A 620 -24.74 -7.93 -8.47
CA LEU A 620 -25.20 -8.43 -9.75
C LEU A 620 -26.71 -8.75 -9.76
N ASN A 621 -27.31 -9.04 -8.62
CA ASN A 621 -28.75 -9.23 -8.42
C ASN A 621 -29.53 -7.92 -8.13
N ASP A 622 -28.92 -6.76 -8.41
CA ASP A 622 -29.50 -5.42 -8.14
C ASP A 622 -29.90 -5.18 -6.67
N ASP A 623 -29.21 -5.86 -5.75
CA ASP A 623 -29.41 -5.68 -4.31
C ASP A 623 -28.12 -5.18 -3.58
N PRO A 624 -27.57 -4.03 -4.00
CA PRO A 624 -26.31 -3.52 -3.46
C PRO A 624 -26.41 -3.14 -1.96
N TYR A 625 -27.62 -3.17 -1.39
CA TYR A 625 -27.88 -2.74 -0.01
C TYR A 625 -28.31 -3.87 0.95
N LYS A 626 -28.53 -5.11 0.47
CA LYS A 626 -28.82 -6.26 1.36
C LYS A 626 -27.70 -6.54 2.36
N THR A 627 -26.45 -6.36 1.94
CA THR A 627 -25.28 -6.50 2.80
C THR A 627 -25.20 -5.46 3.92
N ASN A 628 -25.98 -4.37 3.87
CA ASN A 628 -26.07 -3.42 4.98
C ASN A 628 -26.77 -3.97 6.24
N LYS A 629 -27.36 -5.16 6.17
CA LYS A 629 -27.97 -5.87 7.30
C LYS A 629 -27.09 -6.95 7.92
N VAL A 630 -25.80 -7.05 7.60
CA VAL A 630 -24.89 -7.91 8.36
C VAL A 630 -24.88 -7.39 9.80
N LYS A 631 -25.68 -8.03 10.64
CA LYS A 631 -25.65 -7.87 12.10
C LYS A 631 -24.18 -7.98 12.52
N LYS A 632 -23.68 -6.93 13.18
CA LYS A 632 -22.43 -7.07 13.94
C LYS A 632 -22.54 -8.37 14.72
N PRO A 633 -21.57 -9.31 14.58
CA PRO A 633 -21.60 -10.49 15.43
C PRO A 633 -21.69 -10.00 16.86
N ALA A 634 -22.66 -10.53 17.62
CA ALA A 634 -22.84 -10.18 19.01
C ALA A 634 -21.48 -10.41 19.69
N ARG A 635 -20.88 -9.35 20.23
CA ARG A 635 -19.65 -9.44 21.02
C ARG A 635 -19.92 -10.47 22.12
N LYS A 636 -19.37 -11.66 22.00
CA LYS A 636 -19.26 -12.58 23.13
C LYS A 636 -18.46 -11.83 24.19
N LYS A 637 -19.16 -11.41 25.25
CA LYS A 637 -18.50 -11.01 26.49
C LYS A 637 -17.66 -12.20 26.97
N LYS A 638 -16.36 -12.05 26.94
CA LYS A 638 -15.43 -12.78 27.79
C LYS A 638 -14.44 -11.79 28.39
#